data_925afd094b3698853b52177d2b5f45b5
#
_entry.id   925afd094b3698853b52177d2b5f45b5
#
_cell.length_a   1.000
_cell.length_b   1.000
_cell.length_c   1.000
_cell.angle_alpha   90.00
_cell.angle_beta   90.00
_cell.angle_gamma   90.00
#
_symmetry.space_group_name_H-M   'P 1'
#
loop_
_entity.id
_entity.type
_entity.pdbx_description
1 polymer ?
#
loop_
_entity_poly.entity_id
_entity_poly.type
_entity_poly.pdbx_seq_one_letter_code
_entity_poly.pdbx_strand_id
1 'polypeptide(L)'
;MFNFKDVFADTWVSIDDEGRVTGFDNGVVKDRKVGIFYFLWHDRINHPGDGKIYNHSLAYKQGGSDALIEELQKGPLGFAHYWAEPYFGYYNSDDEWVIRKHAYQLTSAGIDFVFFDTTNGLIYEHNLETVLTVWSKMRTEGYKTPDIMFNCGNPTYDEKNPSAAPAYKSVMALWKSIYSVGRFKDMWYMHDGKPVILVPDETWKNVPDDIRAFFTRRQSWANSSDSWYSESEGRNCWPWADLYPQGAGKSPDGKVEQMIVMSGFWVNGGYGTNAGRSFHNGKQPDNKTKNDFGFSLVDESSGKGYAFEEQFDYAISQDPGMIMITGWNEWWAGRWEAGPAVGQTIANTYKVTDDDKWTRHYYVDAFNPEFSRDIEPVKGYYNDNYYYQMAQNIRQYKGSRTALAAFGQRPIDMSAPESQWDIVGPEYRDYVGDTAARDSMSYVGQIHYTNDSGRNDFEVCKVSKNGNDLFFYARCAEDITSPEGTNWMNLFIDVDCNAGTGWYGYDYVLNRTRDGNTCSVMKFIDNDWQTEQVGSAEYSVSGKYIQIKVDASLLGIGETFDFKWADNSVDDGDIMKFLDMGDTAPNDRFNYRYTTAETEIEIPSVLSDDMTVLKAGSYNAFANGKMVMLDSSSTKAVFAGDKDGMYVPKAFAAEVIGLDVGESKVFNHYGIDYVNIAELLKSCGKTVTYSESLVVIANETVSENDMLTLYRALY
;
A
#
# COMPACT_ATOMS: atom_id res chain seq x y z
N MET A 1 -8.22 19.00 -10.72
CA MET A 1 -7.30 18.25 -9.85
C MET A 1 -8.15 17.58 -8.78
N PHE A 2 -8.00 16.29 -8.55
CA PHE A 2 -8.79 15.58 -7.53
C PHE A 2 -8.33 16.00 -6.14
N ASN A 3 -9.26 16.36 -5.28
CA ASN A 3 -8.97 16.59 -3.85
C ASN A 3 -9.13 15.24 -3.14
N PHE A 4 -8.04 14.46 -3.04
CA PHE A 4 -8.09 13.15 -2.43
C PHE A 4 -8.31 13.25 -0.91
N LYS A 5 -9.18 12.38 -0.40
CA LYS A 5 -9.33 12.14 1.03
C LYS A 5 -8.09 11.42 1.53
N ASP A 6 -7.37 12.03 2.45
CA ASP A 6 -6.20 11.42 3.07
C ASP A 6 -6.65 10.57 4.27
N VAL A 7 -6.38 9.29 4.25
CA VAL A 7 -6.65 8.39 5.37
C VAL A 7 -5.46 8.28 6.32
N PHE A 8 -4.34 8.98 6.02
CA PHE A 8 -3.10 8.97 6.81
C PHE A 8 -2.49 7.57 6.99
N ALA A 9 -2.55 6.74 5.95
CA ALA A 9 -2.09 5.36 6.02
C ALA A 9 -0.60 5.22 6.42
N ASP A 10 0.23 6.21 6.14
CA ASP A 10 1.63 6.24 6.58
C ASP A 10 1.80 6.44 8.09
N THR A 11 0.72 6.76 8.81
CA THR A 11 0.68 6.79 10.30
C THR A 11 0.11 5.50 10.92
N TRP A 12 -0.38 4.57 10.12
CA TRP A 12 -0.86 3.28 10.63
C TRP A 12 0.32 2.40 11.04
N VAL A 13 0.12 1.56 12.00
CA VAL A 13 1.14 0.63 12.51
C VAL A 13 0.69 -0.80 12.33
N SER A 14 1.63 -1.72 12.19
CA SER A 14 1.32 -3.16 12.16
C SER A 14 2.51 -3.98 12.66
N ILE A 15 2.25 -5.23 12.97
CA ILE A 15 3.28 -6.20 13.30
C ILE A 15 2.96 -7.47 12.52
N ASP A 16 3.93 -7.98 11.76
CA ASP A 16 3.77 -9.21 11.00
C ASP A 16 4.08 -10.47 11.83
N ASP A 17 3.87 -11.65 11.23
CA ASP A 17 4.10 -12.94 11.93
C ASP A 17 5.57 -13.19 12.26
N GLU A 18 6.50 -12.45 11.67
CA GLU A 18 7.93 -12.48 11.98
C GLU A 18 8.34 -11.49 13.11
N GLY A 19 7.37 -10.73 13.64
CA GLY A 19 7.58 -9.70 14.66
C GLY A 19 8.19 -8.40 14.11
N ARG A 20 8.17 -8.19 12.77
CA ARG A 20 8.64 -6.94 12.17
C ARG A 20 7.56 -5.88 12.32
N VAL A 21 7.97 -4.71 12.81
CA VAL A 21 7.07 -3.60 13.08
C VAL A 21 7.05 -2.67 11.87
N THR A 22 5.88 -2.44 11.31
CA THR A 22 5.65 -1.30 10.42
C THR A 22 5.29 -0.10 11.28
N GLY A 23 6.26 0.79 11.45
CA GLY A 23 6.16 1.96 12.33
C GLY A 23 6.38 3.27 11.59
N PHE A 24 6.84 4.27 12.33
CA PHE A 24 7.16 5.61 11.80
C PHE A 24 8.64 5.73 11.48
N ASP A 25 8.97 6.57 10.50
CA ASP A 25 10.34 6.90 10.16
C ASP A 25 10.49 8.41 9.93
N ASN A 26 11.29 9.05 10.77
CA ASN A 26 11.77 10.45 10.72
C ASN A 26 10.71 11.57 10.75
N GLY A 27 9.43 11.33 10.58
CA GLY A 27 8.39 12.35 10.56
C GLY A 27 8.37 13.25 9.31
N VAL A 28 9.32 13.09 8.38
CA VAL A 28 9.45 13.90 7.17
C VAL A 28 9.32 13.01 5.94
N VAL A 29 8.34 13.29 5.11
CA VAL A 29 8.12 12.56 3.84
C VAL A 29 8.92 13.24 2.72
N LYS A 30 9.88 12.51 2.15
CA LYS A 30 10.74 12.98 1.05
C LYS A 30 10.00 12.88 -0.29
N ASP A 31 10.33 13.76 -1.24
CA ASP A 31 9.81 13.66 -2.62
C ASP A 31 10.53 12.54 -3.38
N ARG A 32 10.19 11.31 -3.05
CA ARG A 32 10.69 10.07 -3.67
C ARG A 32 9.53 9.23 -4.14
N LYS A 33 9.77 8.41 -5.17
CA LYS A 33 8.74 7.60 -5.79
C LYS A 33 9.02 6.13 -5.62
N VAL A 34 7.95 5.35 -5.42
CA VAL A 34 8.01 3.89 -5.41
C VAL A 34 6.99 3.33 -6.38
N GLY A 35 7.47 2.46 -7.27
CA GLY A 35 6.62 1.73 -8.20
C GLY A 35 6.68 0.24 -7.98
N ILE A 36 5.65 -0.49 -8.43
CA ILE A 36 5.62 -1.95 -8.35
C ILE A 36 5.16 -2.58 -9.66
N PHE A 37 5.77 -3.72 -10.01
CA PHE A 37 5.41 -4.50 -11.20
C PHE A 37 4.08 -5.20 -10.97
N TYR A 38 3.15 -5.01 -11.92
CA TYR A 38 1.78 -5.51 -11.81
C TYR A 38 1.41 -6.31 -13.05
N PHE A 39 0.80 -7.50 -12.84
CA PHE A 39 0.52 -8.47 -13.88
C PHE A 39 -0.99 -8.56 -14.16
N LEU A 40 -1.35 -8.57 -15.46
CA LEU A 40 -2.72 -8.56 -15.97
C LEU A 40 -3.12 -9.88 -16.65
N TRP A 41 -2.29 -10.89 -16.58
CA TRP A 41 -2.46 -12.10 -17.40
C TRP A 41 -3.27 -13.22 -16.78
N HIS A 42 -3.81 -13.04 -15.56
CA HIS A 42 -4.78 -13.98 -14.98
C HIS A 42 -6.11 -13.83 -15.72
N ASP A 43 -6.17 -14.26 -16.98
CA ASP A 43 -7.35 -14.13 -17.80
C ASP A 43 -7.54 -15.33 -18.75
N ARG A 44 -8.78 -15.61 -19.03
CA ARG A 44 -9.18 -16.71 -19.93
C ARG A 44 -9.22 -16.30 -21.42
N ILE A 45 -9.09 -15.03 -21.73
CA ILE A 45 -9.13 -14.50 -23.10
C ILE A 45 -7.81 -14.80 -23.79
N ASN A 46 -6.70 -14.44 -23.15
CA ASN A 46 -5.36 -14.62 -23.69
C ASN A 46 -4.75 -15.96 -23.26
N HIS A 47 -5.17 -16.47 -22.09
CA HIS A 47 -4.69 -17.72 -21.50
C HIS A 47 -5.87 -18.62 -21.09
N PRO A 48 -6.55 -19.29 -22.06
CA PRO A 48 -7.83 -19.96 -21.81
C PRO A 48 -7.78 -21.13 -20.82
N GLY A 49 -6.61 -21.66 -20.49
CA GLY A 49 -6.49 -22.77 -19.57
C GLY A 49 -7.28 -24.04 -20.00
N ASP A 50 -7.16 -25.13 -19.27
CA ASP A 50 -7.96 -26.36 -19.45
C ASP A 50 -9.06 -26.50 -18.38
N GLY A 51 -9.33 -25.44 -17.64
CA GLY A 51 -10.32 -25.40 -16.56
C GLY A 51 -9.83 -26.04 -15.26
N LYS A 52 -8.53 -26.27 -15.08
CA LYS A 52 -7.94 -26.84 -13.86
C LYS A 52 -6.95 -25.86 -13.24
N ILE A 53 -6.83 -25.98 -11.94
CA ILE A 53 -5.80 -25.27 -11.16
C ILE A 53 -4.65 -26.25 -10.91
N TYR A 54 -3.47 -25.87 -11.34
CA TYR A 54 -2.22 -26.52 -11.02
C TYR A 54 -1.48 -25.66 -10.00
N ASN A 55 -1.22 -26.20 -8.80
CA ASN A 55 -0.57 -25.46 -7.72
C ASN A 55 0.55 -26.31 -7.10
N HIS A 56 1.78 -25.90 -7.32
CA HIS A 56 2.97 -26.62 -6.90
C HIS A 56 3.05 -26.76 -5.37
N SER A 57 2.82 -25.69 -4.66
CA SER A 57 2.89 -25.69 -3.19
C SER A 57 1.80 -26.50 -2.53
N LEU A 58 0.59 -26.47 -3.07
CA LEU A 58 -0.52 -27.29 -2.60
C LEU A 58 -0.25 -28.77 -2.84
N ALA A 59 0.21 -29.12 -4.03
CA ALA A 59 0.57 -30.51 -4.36
C ALA A 59 1.65 -31.04 -3.40
N TYR A 60 2.69 -30.23 -3.13
CA TYR A 60 3.74 -30.61 -2.17
C TYR A 60 3.19 -30.80 -0.76
N LYS A 61 2.35 -29.92 -0.27
CA LYS A 61 1.71 -30.03 1.06
C LYS A 61 0.87 -31.31 1.20
N GLN A 62 0.19 -31.73 0.13
CA GLN A 62 -0.70 -32.87 0.13
C GLN A 62 0.01 -34.21 0.03
N GLY A 63 1.14 -34.30 -0.66
CA GLY A 63 1.77 -35.58 -0.95
C GLY A 63 3.28 -35.54 -1.15
N GLY A 64 3.94 -34.47 -0.72
CA GLY A 64 5.41 -34.33 -0.78
C GLY A 64 5.94 -34.26 -2.19
N SER A 65 7.19 -34.67 -2.36
CA SER A 65 7.92 -34.60 -3.63
C SER A 65 7.24 -35.37 -4.77
N ASP A 66 6.70 -36.55 -4.49
CA ASP A 66 6.04 -37.37 -5.51
C ASP A 66 4.79 -36.68 -6.10
N ALA A 67 3.96 -36.08 -5.24
CA ALA A 67 2.79 -35.34 -5.69
C ALA A 67 3.20 -34.05 -6.45
N LEU A 68 4.26 -33.38 -6.04
CA LEU A 68 4.79 -32.23 -6.77
C LEU A 68 5.29 -32.65 -8.17
N ILE A 69 6.08 -33.74 -8.27
CA ILE A 69 6.56 -34.27 -9.56
C ILE A 69 5.37 -34.59 -10.49
N GLU A 70 4.34 -35.19 -9.94
CA GLU A 70 3.12 -35.48 -10.71
C GLU A 70 2.44 -34.18 -11.18
N GLU A 71 2.34 -33.16 -10.30
CA GLU A 71 1.73 -31.86 -10.62
C GLU A 71 2.50 -31.13 -11.71
N LEU A 72 3.84 -31.11 -11.64
CA LEU A 72 4.70 -30.48 -12.63
C LEU A 72 4.52 -31.01 -14.06
N GLN A 73 3.99 -32.20 -14.24
CA GLN A 73 3.77 -32.84 -15.53
C GLN A 73 2.33 -32.67 -16.06
N LYS A 74 1.41 -32.15 -15.25
CA LYS A 74 0.01 -32.01 -15.62
C LYS A 74 -0.22 -30.85 -16.59
N GLY A 75 -1.30 -30.92 -17.33
CA GLY A 75 -1.75 -29.90 -18.27
C GLY A 75 -0.91 -29.80 -19.54
N PRO A 76 -1.41 -29.11 -20.55
CA PRO A 76 -0.69 -28.81 -21.78
C PRO A 76 0.48 -27.85 -21.57
N LEU A 77 1.39 -27.78 -22.55
CA LEU A 77 2.48 -26.79 -22.56
C LEU A 77 1.91 -25.37 -22.66
N GLY A 78 2.58 -24.44 -21.99
CA GLY A 78 2.18 -23.04 -21.91
C GLY A 78 1.03 -22.76 -20.94
N PHE A 79 0.46 -23.79 -20.27
CA PHE A 79 -0.61 -23.57 -19.30
C PHE A 79 -0.09 -23.11 -17.95
N ALA A 80 -0.93 -22.33 -17.27
CA ALA A 80 -0.64 -21.70 -16.00
C ALA A 80 -0.47 -22.71 -14.86
N HIS A 81 0.66 -22.64 -14.19
CA HIS A 81 0.94 -23.32 -12.94
C HIS A 81 1.21 -22.31 -11.83
N TYR A 82 0.37 -22.31 -10.82
CA TYR A 82 0.52 -21.44 -9.66
C TYR A 82 1.64 -21.96 -8.75
N TRP A 83 2.48 -21.05 -8.27
CA TRP A 83 3.47 -21.39 -7.27
C TRP A 83 2.83 -21.54 -5.87
N ALA A 84 1.75 -20.79 -5.57
CA ALA A 84 0.92 -20.89 -4.37
C ALA A 84 -0.47 -20.32 -4.65
N GLU A 85 -1.37 -20.36 -3.65
CA GLU A 85 -2.68 -19.72 -3.73
C GLU A 85 -2.59 -18.27 -3.24
N PRO A 86 -3.00 -17.27 -4.06
CA PRO A 86 -3.18 -15.90 -3.60
C PRO A 86 -4.14 -15.84 -2.40
N TYR A 87 -3.98 -14.90 -1.50
CA TYR A 87 -4.91 -14.80 -0.38
C TYR A 87 -6.36 -14.59 -0.86
N PHE A 88 -6.56 -13.77 -1.87
CA PHE A 88 -7.87 -13.55 -2.49
C PHE A 88 -8.31 -14.66 -3.45
N GLY A 89 -7.64 -15.82 -3.44
CA GLY A 89 -7.92 -16.97 -4.29
C GLY A 89 -7.36 -16.84 -5.70
N TYR A 90 -7.64 -17.79 -6.55
CA TYR A 90 -7.19 -17.81 -7.95
C TYR A 90 -8.06 -16.89 -8.82
N TYR A 91 -8.05 -15.60 -8.49
CA TYR A 91 -8.89 -14.59 -9.12
C TYR A 91 -8.57 -14.37 -10.60
N ASN A 92 -9.55 -13.84 -11.33
CA ASN A 92 -9.35 -13.30 -12.66
C ASN A 92 -8.90 -11.84 -12.58
N SER A 93 -8.02 -11.39 -13.48
CA SER A 93 -7.52 -10.01 -13.47
C SER A 93 -8.58 -8.94 -13.70
N ASP A 94 -9.82 -9.32 -14.03
CA ASP A 94 -10.98 -8.43 -14.13
C ASP A 94 -11.91 -8.49 -12.91
N ASP A 95 -11.51 -9.15 -11.82
CA ASP A 95 -12.24 -9.15 -10.56
C ASP A 95 -12.18 -7.75 -9.91
N GLU A 96 -13.26 -6.96 -10.05
CA GLU A 96 -13.31 -5.57 -9.57
C GLU A 96 -13.07 -5.45 -8.06
N TRP A 97 -13.49 -6.46 -7.28
CA TRP A 97 -13.27 -6.48 -5.84
C TRP A 97 -11.77 -6.59 -5.51
N VAL A 98 -11.08 -7.52 -6.17
CA VAL A 98 -9.62 -7.69 -5.99
C VAL A 98 -8.88 -6.44 -6.47
N ILE A 99 -9.28 -5.87 -7.61
CA ILE A 99 -8.69 -4.62 -8.15
C ILE A 99 -8.80 -3.46 -7.14
N ARG A 100 -9.92 -3.33 -6.43
CA ARG A 100 -10.10 -2.33 -5.36
C ARG A 100 -9.19 -2.62 -4.17
N LYS A 101 -9.17 -3.88 -3.68
CA LYS A 101 -8.29 -4.27 -2.57
C LYS A 101 -6.82 -4.01 -2.89
N HIS A 102 -6.37 -4.33 -4.11
CA HIS A 102 -5.02 -3.98 -4.57
C HIS A 102 -4.75 -2.47 -4.52
N ALA A 103 -5.68 -1.63 -4.98
CA ALA A 103 -5.48 -0.19 -4.92
C ALA A 103 -5.33 0.32 -3.47
N TYR A 104 -6.17 -0.16 -2.55
CA TYR A 104 -6.07 0.20 -1.13
C TYR A 104 -4.75 -0.29 -0.52
N GLN A 105 -4.40 -1.56 -0.72
CA GLN A 105 -3.14 -2.12 -0.20
C GLN A 105 -1.91 -1.40 -0.75
N LEU A 106 -1.84 -1.19 -2.05
CA LEU A 106 -0.70 -0.51 -2.69
C LEU A 106 -0.55 0.93 -2.21
N THR A 107 -1.64 1.69 -2.14
CA THR A 107 -1.59 3.08 -1.67
C THR A 107 -1.30 3.17 -0.18
N SER A 108 -1.83 2.28 0.64
CA SER A 108 -1.56 2.24 2.09
C SER A 108 -0.10 1.87 2.39
N ALA A 109 0.51 1.02 1.57
CA ALA A 109 1.94 0.72 1.66
C ALA A 109 2.84 1.85 1.15
N GLY A 110 2.29 2.86 0.45
CA GLY A 110 3.05 4.00 -0.06
C GLY A 110 3.54 3.84 -1.50
N ILE A 111 2.94 2.95 -2.30
CA ILE A 111 3.21 2.81 -3.73
C ILE A 111 2.62 4.03 -4.48
N ASP A 112 3.44 4.69 -5.29
CA ASP A 112 3.03 5.84 -6.09
C ASP A 112 2.51 5.43 -7.47
N PHE A 113 3.08 4.39 -8.08
CA PHE A 113 2.68 3.93 -9.41
C PHE A 113 2.86 2.43 -9.60
N VAL A 114 2.14 1.88 -10.57
CA VAL A 114 2.39 0.53 -11.08
C VAL A 114 3.00 0.58 -12.47
N PHE A 115 3.86 -0.39 -12.77
CA PHE A 115 4.31 -0.63 -14.13
C PHE A 115 3.77 -1.97 -14.61
N PHE A 116 2.82 -1.91 -15.55
CA PHE A 116 2.16 -3.10 -16.08
C PHE A 116 3.08 -3.91 -16.97
N ASP A 117 3.04 -5.23 -16.82
CA ASP A 117 3.74 -6.13 -17.74
C ASP A 117 3.05 -6.18 -19.10
N THR A 118 3.76 -5.74 -20.13
CA THR A 118 3.38 -5.85 -21.54
C THR A 118 4.53 -6.40 -22.38
N THR A 119 5.48 -7.08 -21.73
CA THR A 119 6.70 -7.59 -22.37
C THR A 119 6.42 -8.67 -23.42
N ASN A 120 5.29 -9.37 -23.31
CA ASN A 120 4.88 -10.44 -24.23
C ASN A 120 4.24 -9.93 -25.54
N GLY A 121 4.18 -8.62 -25.76
CA GLY A 121 3.54 -8.03 -26.95
C GLY A 121 2.02 -7.97 -26.85
N LEU A 122 1.48 -8.14 -25.64
CA LEU A 122 0.06 -8.06 -25.28
C LEU A 122 -0.11 -6.98 -24.22
N ILE A 123 -1.16 -6.19 -24.32
CA ILE A 123 -1.53 -5.19 -23.31
C ILE A 123 -2.70 -5.67 -22.43
N TYR A 124 -3.21 -6.90 -22.66
CA TYR A 124 -4.34 -7.48 -21.95
C TYR A 124 -5.53 -6.51 -21.88
N GLU A 125 -5.97 -6.03 -23.05
CA GLU A 125 -6.82 -4.84 -23.23
C GLU A 125 -8.07 -4.86 -22.33
N HIS A 126 -8.75 -6.02 -22.20
CA HIS A 126 -9.92 -6.15 -21.35
C HIS A 126 -9.59 -5.92 -19.87
N ASN A 127 -8.58 -6.62 -19.34
CA ASN A 127 -8.19 -6.52 -17.93
C ASN A 127 -7.64 -5.12 -17.61
N LEU A 128 -6.80 -4.58 -18.50
CA LEU A 128 -6.29 -3.22 -18.36
C LEU A 128 -7.43 -2.20 -18.29
N GLU A 129 -8.41 -2.31 -19.17
CA GLU A 129 -9.59 -1.46 -19.16
C GLU A 129 -10.36 -1.53 -17.86
N THR A 130 -10.56 -2.75 -17.33
CA THR A 130 -11.26 -2.96 -16.06
C THR A 130 -10.50 -2.31 -14.90
N VAL A 131 -9.19 -2.57 -14.79
CA VAL A 131 -8.35 -1.97 -13.74
C VAL A 131 -8.42 -0.43 -13.79
N LEU A 132 -8.22 0.17 -14.97
CA LEU A 132 -8.21 1.62 -15.12
C LEU A 132 -9.59 2.23 -14.85
N THR A 133 -10.67 1.55 -15.21
CA THR A 133 -12.04 2.01 -14.95
C THR A 133 -12.34 1.98 -13.45
N VAL A 134 -12.00 0.90 -12.76
CA VAL A 134 -12.20 0.78 -11.30
C VAL A 134 -11.37 1.85 -10.57
N TRP A 135 -10.10 2.02 -10.92
CA TRP A 135 -9.26 3.02 -10.28
C TRP A 135 -9.71 4.46 -10.59
N SER A 136 -10.18 4.73 -11.81
CA SER A 136 -10.78 6.02 -12.16
C SER A 136 -12.03 6.32 -11.31
N LYS A 137 -12.86 5.30 -11.06
CA LYS A 137 -14.02 5.41 -10.17
C LYS A 137 -13.59 5.72 -8.74
N MET A 138 -12.60 5.00 -8.19
CA MET A 138 -12.06 5.27 -6.85
C MET A 138 -11.50 6.69 -6.71
N ARG A 139 -10.82 7.22 -7.74
CA ARG A 139 -10.38 8.62 -7.76
C ARG A 139 -11.56 9.60 -7.73
N THR A 140 -12.66 9.29 -8.42
CA THR A 140 -13.90 10.08 -8.39
C THR A 140 -14.59 10.01 -7.02
N GLU A 141 -14.49 8.88 -6.32
CA GLU A 141 -14.93 8.70 -4.93
C GLU A 141 -14.05 9.49 -3.94
N GLY A 142 -12.91 9.99 -4.40
CA GLY A 142 -11.98 10.82 -3.64
C GLY A 142 -10.80 10.07 -3.05
N TYR A 143 -10.51 8.85 -3.47
CA TYR A 143 -9.37 8.09 -2.99
C TYR A 143 -8.24 8.02 -4.01
N LYS A 144 -7.02 8.13 -3.52
CA LYS A 144 -5.82 7.97 -4.34
C LYS A 144 -5.69 6.51 -4.80
N THR A 145 -5.28 6.32 -6.04
CA THR A 145 -4.82 5.03 -6.57
C THR A 145 -3.42 5.20 -7.16
N PRO A 146 -2.66 4.12 -7.36
CA PRO A 146 -1.37 4.24 -8.04
C PRO A 146 -1.51 4.90 -9.42
N ASP A 147 -0.50 5.66 -9.82
CA ASP A 147 -0.35 6.09 -11.21
C ASP A 147 0.08 4.90 -12.07
N ILE A 148 0.04 5.05 -13.39
CA ILE A 148 0.31 3.95 -14.32
C ILE A 148 1.44 4.26 -15.28
N MET A 149 2.28 3.27 -15.53
CA MET A 149 3.20 3.20 -16.66
C MET A 149 3.29 1.77 -17.21
N PHE A 150 4.00 1.56 -18.31
CA PHE A 150 4.05 0.27 -19.00
C PHE A 150 5.48 -0.18 -19.23
N ASN A 151 5.74 -1.46 -18.92
CA ASN A 151 6.97 -2.13 -19.26
C ASN A 151 6.79 -2.94 -20.54
N CYS A 152 7.29 -2.40 -21.66
CA CYS A 152 7.38 -3.08 -22.95
C CYS A 152 8.79 -3.64 -23.18
N GLY A 153 9.57 -3.83 -22.12
CA GLY A 153 10.97 -4.23 -22.17
C GLY A 153 11.14 -5.69 -22.58
N ASN A 154 11.15 -5.98 -23.88
CA ASN A 154 11.46 -7.28 -24.43
C ASN A 154 12.56 -7.14 -25.50
N PRO A 155 13.73 -7.77 -25.35
CA PRO A 155 14.86 -7.62 -26.27
C PRO A 155 14.69 -8.36 -27.60
N THR A 156 13.63 -9.18 -27.75
CA THR A 156 13.39 -9.93 -29.00
C THR A 156 13.11 -8.95 -30.15
N TYR A 157 13.97 -8.99 -31.14
CA TYR A 157 13.91 -8.07 -32.27
C TYR A 157 14.37 -8.78 -33.57
N ASP A 158 13.68 -8.49 -34.67
CA ASP A 158 14.05 -8.94 -36.03
C ASP A 158 14.20 -7.70 -36.93
N GLU A 159 15.42 -7.44 -37.38
CA GLU A 159 15.70 -6.32 -38.28
C GLU A 159 14.92 -6.36 -39.60
N LYS A 160 14.55 -7.56 -40.06
CA LYS A 160 13.79 -7.75 -41.32
C LYS A 160 12.30 -7.50 -41.10
N ASN A 161 11.83 -7.59 -39.85
CA ASN A 161 10.43 -7.36 -39.51
C ASN A 161 10.30 -6.66 -38.11
N PRO A 162 10.73 -5.40 -38.00
CA PRO A 162 10.72 -4.67 -36.73
C PRO A 162 9.36 -4.61 -36.05
N SER A 163 8.27 -4.56 -36.84
CA SER A 163 6.90 -4.50 -36.34
C SER A 163 6.40 -5.81 -35.72
N ALA A 164 7.11 -6.92 -35.92
CA ALA A 164 6.80 -8.19 -35.27
C ALA A 164 7.32 -8.26 -33.84
N ALA A 165 8.24 -7.39 -33.43
CA ALA A 165 8.81 -7.35 -32.08
C ALA A 165 7.69 -7.18 -31.02
N PRO A 166 7.71 -7.98 -29.93
CA PRO A 166 6.71 -7.84 -28.85
C PRO A 166 6.62 -6.42 -28.32
N ALA A 167 7.75 -5.79 -28.02
CA ALA A 167 7.81 -4.42 -27.53
C ALA A 167 7.16 -3.41 -28.50
N TYR A 168 7.37 -3.54 -29.80
CA TYR A 168 6.73 -2.67 -30.81
C TYR A 168 5.22 -2.82 -30.81
N LYS A 169 4.72 -4.06 -30.75
CA LYS A 169 3.28 -4.32 -30.69
C LYS A 169 2.63 -3.68 -29.45
N SER A 170 3.26 -3.85 -28.29
CA SER A 170 2.77 -3.24 -27.04
C SER A 170 2.74 -1.72 -27.13
N VAL A 171 3.82 -1.08 -27.58
CA VAL A 171 3.88 0.39 -27.74
C VAL A 171 2.77 0.89 -28.66
N MET A 172 2.57 0.24 -29.81
CA MET A 172 1.55 0.67 -30.78
C MET A 172 0.12 0.44 -30.28
N ALA A 173 -0.11 -0.65 -29.56
CA ALA A 173 -1.41 -0.93 -28.93
C ALA A 173 -1.74 0.11 -27.85
N LEU A 174 -0.79 0.40 -26.95
CA LEU A 174 -0.95 1.42 -25.89
C LEU A 174 -1.15 2.81 -26.47
N TRP A 175 -0.40 3.16 -27.50
CA TRP A 175 -0.59 4.43 -28.21
C TRP A 175 -2.00 4.56 -28.71
N LYS A 176 -2.50 3.54 -29.42
CA LYS A 176 -3.83 3.55 -30.04
C LYS A 176 -4.96 3.58 -29.01
N SER A 177 -4.86 2.78 -27.93
CA SER A 177 -5.99 2.58 -27.00
C SER A 177 -6.02 3.58 -25.85
N ILE A 178 -4.88 4.16 -25.47
CA ILE A 178 -4.78 4.99 -24.27
C ILE A 178 -4.23 6.37 -24.55
N TYR A 179 -2.97 6.47 -25.06
CA TYR A 179 -2.27 7.75 -25.06
C TYR A 179 -2.72 8.71 -26.15
N SER A 180 -2.90 8.25 -27.40
CA SER A 180 -3.31 9.13 -28.51
C SER A 180 -4.71 9.72 -28.32
N VAL A 181 -5.55 9.03 -27.58
CA VAL A 181 -6.93 9.44 -27.28
C VAL A 181 -7.07 10.11 -25.91
N GLY A 182 -6.00 10.21 -25.15
CA GLY A 182 -5.96 10.90 -23.85
C GLY A 182 -6.77 10.23 -22.74
N ARG A 183 -6.99 8.91 -22.81
CA ARG A 183 -7.76 8.19 -21.78
C ARG A 183 -6.95 8.04 -20.50
N PHE A 184 -7.62 8.20 -19.36
CA PHE A 184 -7.02 8.06 -18.03
C PHE A 184 -5.78 8.95 -17.80
N LYS A 185 -5.77 10.13 -18.41
CA LYS A 185 -4.61 11.04 -18.40
C LYS A 185 -4.17 11.44 -16.98
N ASP A 186 -5.10 11.53 -16.07
CA ASP A 186 -4.87 11.85 -14.65
C ASP A 186 -4.16 10.73 -13.86
N MET A 187 -4.05 9.54 -14.46
CA MET A 187 -3.34 8.40 -13.88
C MET A 187 -1.96 8.16 -14.52
N TRP A 188 -1.57 8.88 -15.57
CA TRP A 188 -0.26 8.63 -16.21
C TRP A 188 0.89 9.01 -15.29
N TYR A 189 1.78 8.07 -15.01
CA TYR A 189 3.02 8.39 -14.30
C TYR A 189 3.90 9.29 -15.16
N MET A 190 4.23 10.45 -14.64
CA MET A 190 4.97 11.49 -15.35
C MET A 190 6.41 11.59 -14.82
N HIS A 191 7.37 11.65 -15.74
CA HIS A 191 8.76 11.95 -15.44
C HIS A 191 9.29 12.94 -16.48
N ASP A 192 9.98 13.99 -16.04
CA ASP A 192 10.42 15.10 -16.90
C ASP A 192 9.27 15.73 -17.73
N GLY A 193 8.09 15.81 -17.12
CA GLY A 193 6.90 16.43 -17.73
C GLY A 193 6.22 15.61 -18.83
N LYS A 194 6.61 14.35 -19.03
CA LYS A 194 6.02 13.43 -20.03
C LYS A 194 5.67 12.08 -19.40
N PRO A 195 4.68 11.37 -19.99
CA PRO A 195 4.41 9.98 -19.59
C PRO A 195 5.64 9.10 -19.81
N VAL A 196 5.83 8.12 -18.93
CA VAL A 196 6.96 7.19 -19.00
C VAL A 196 6.58 5.92 -19.75
N ILE A 197 7.52 5.41 -20.56
CA ILE A 197 7.42 4.09 -21.17
C ILE A 197 8.79 3.39 -21.19
N LEU A 198 8.79 2.09 -20.88
CA LEU A 198 10.00 1.26 -20.90
C LEU A 198 10.06 0.45 -22.21
N VAL A 199 11.07 0.70 -23.04
CA VAL A 199 11.20 0.09 -24.39
C VAL A 199 12.68 -0.13 -24.76
N PRO A 200 13.07 -1.29 -25.30
CA PRO A 200 14.43 -1.52 -25.79
C PRO A 200 14.85 -0.58 -26.93
N ASP A 201 16.13 -0.26 -27.01
CA ASP A 201 16.69 0.66 -28.00
C ASP A 201 16.37 0.25 -29.44
N GLU A 202 16.57 -1.03 -29.77
CA GLU A 202 16.36 -1.51 -31.12
C GLU A 202 14.90 -1.38 -31.58
N THR A 203 13.96 -1.62 -30.70
CA THR A 203 12.54 -1.40 -30.98
C THR A 203 12.22 0.09 -31.08
N TRP A 204 12.75 0.91 -30.14
CA TRP A 204 12.43 2.34 -30.07
C TRP A 204 12.80 3.13 -31.34
N LYS A 205 13.89 2.77 -31.99
CA LYS A 205 14.34 3.39 -33.27
C LYS A 205 13.28 3.30 -34.38
N ASN A 206 12.40 2.29 -34.33
CA ASN A 206 11.39 2.01 -35.32
C ASN A 206 10.00 2.57 -34.96
N VAL A 207 9.83 3.09 -33.75
CA VAL A 207 8.59 3.77 -33.33
C VAL A 207 8.53 5.12 -34.02
N PRO A 208 7.34 5.54 -34.54
CA PRO A 208 7.17 6.84 -35.20
C PRO A 208 7.66 8.03 -34.35
N ASP A 209 8.19 9.06 -35.00
CA ASP A 209 8.85 10.20 -34.37
C ASP A 209 7.92 11.00 -33.45
N ASP A 210 6.68 11.17 -33.83
CA ASP A 210 5.65 11.86 -33.04
C ASP A 210 5.35 11.09 -31.74
N ILE A 211 5.27 9.76 -31.80
CA ILE A 211 5.09 8.91 -30.63
C ILE A 211 6.35 8.98 -29.75
N ARG A 212 7.54 8.92 -30.33
CA ARG A 212 8.79 9.02 -29.57
C ARG A 212 8.93 10.36 -28.85
N ALA A 213 8.48 11.44 -29.47
CA ALA A 213 8.49 12.78 -28.88
C ALA A 213 7.51 12.95 -27.70
N PHE A 214 6.48 12.11 -27.61
CA PHE A 214 5.45 12.18 -26.60
C PHE A 214 5.92 11.64 -25.24
N PHE A 215 6.76 10.62 -25.21
CA PHE A 215 7.16 9.91 -23.99
C PHE A 215 8.54 10.35 -23.46
N THR A 216 8.70 10.23 -22.14
CA THR A 216 10.00 9.98 -21.51
C THR A 216 10.26 8.47 -21.56
N ARG A 217 11.30 8.07 -22.30
CA ARG A 217 11.61 6.65 -22.52
C ARG A 217 12.84 6.24 -21.73
N ARG A 218 12.80 5.07 -21.11
CA ARG A 218 13.97 4.36 -20.57
C ARG A 218 14.04 2.95 -21.18
N GLN A 219 15.26 2.46 -21.41
CA GLN A 219 15.48 1.07 -21.77
C GLN A 219 15.27 0.19 -20.56
N SER A 220 14.66 -0.98 -20.73
CA SER A 220 14.43 -1.90 -19.62
C SER A 220 14.54 -3.35 -20.03
N TRP A 221 15.23 -4.12 -19.20
CA TRP A 221 15.26 -5.57 -19.18
C TRP A 221 15.77 -6.06 -17.82
N ALA A 222 15.94 -7.39 -17.68
CA ALA A 222 16.55 -8.00 -16.51
C ALA A 222 18.08 -8.03 -16.62
N ASN A 223 18.77 -8.03 -15.49
CA ASN A 223 20.21 -8.16 -15.27
C ASN A 223 21.09 -7.06 -15.86
N SER A 224 21.70 -6.32 -14.98
CA SER A 224 22.67 -5.27 -15.30
C SER A 224 24.01 -5.78 -15.82
N SER A 225 24.29 -7.09 -15.73
CA SER A 225 25.49 -7.70 -16.32
C SER A 225 25.42 -7.85 -17.83
N ASP A 226 24.23 -7.79 -18.43
CA ASP A 226 24.04 -7.98 -19.85
C ASP A 226 24.40 -6.73 -20.67
N SER A 227 24.65 -6.89 -21.96
CA SER A 227 25.14 -5.82 -22.85
C SER A 227 24.18 -4.64 -22.95
N TRP A 228 22.85 -4.87 -22.89
CA TRP A 228 21.83 -3.81 -22.95
C TRP A 228 22.03 -2.74 -21.88
N TYR A 229 22.62 -3.11 -20.74
CA TYR A 229 22.89 -2.22 -19.62
C TYR A 229 24.39 -1.88 -19.50
N SER A 230 25.27 -2.90 -19.56
CA SER A 230 26.70 -2.73 -19.30
C SER A 230 27.39 -1.83 -20.30
N GLU A 231 27.00 -1.85 -21.60
CA GLU A 231 27.56 -0.99 -22.65
C GLU A 231 27.26 0.49 -22.43
N SER A 232 26.13 0.82 -21.79
CA SER A 232 25.74 2.19 -21.44
C SER A 232 26.12 2.58 -20.01
N GLU A 233 26.67 1.65 -19.22
CA GLU A 233 26.86 1.82 -17.77
C GLU A 233 25.57 2.18 -17.03
N GLY A 234 24.43 1.68 -17.50
CA GLY A 234 23.11 1.94 -16.97
C GLY A 234 22.49 3.28 -17.37
N ARG A 235 23.12 4.07 -18.24
CA ARG A 235 22.55 5.34 -18.72
C ARG A 235 21.31 5.11 -19.58
N ASN A 236 20.27 5.87 -19.29
CA ASN A 236 18.98 5.75 -19.95
C ASN A 236 18.31 4.37 -19.77
N CYS A 237 18.67 3.66 -18.68
CA CYS A 237 18.21 2.31 -18.37
C CYS A 237 17.49 2.30 -17.02
N TRP A 238 16.37 1.59 -16.94
CA TRP A 238 15.70 1.24 -15.69
C TRP A 238 15.48 -0.27 -15.66
N PRO A 239 16.36 -1.05 -14.99
CA PRO A 239 16.17 -2.49 -14.83
C PRO A 239 14.86 -2.81 -14.13
N TRP A 240 14.17 -3.88 -14.56
CA TRP A 240 12.99 -4.38 -13.86
C TRP A 240 13.29 -5.62 -12.99
N ALA A 241 14.46 -6.21 -13.11
CA ALA A 241 14.95 -7.29 -12.26
C ALA A 241 16.48 -7.33 -12.27
N ASP A 242 17.09 -7.54 -11.12
CA ASP A 242 18.53 -7.72 -10.99
C ASP A 242 18.92 -8.43 -9.71
N LEU A 243 20.09 -9.08 -9.70
CA LEU A 243 20.65 -9.71 -8.51
C LEU A 243 21.36 -8.68 -7.63
N TYR A 244 21.46 -8.97 -6.34
CA TYR A 244 22.28 -8.19 -5.42
C TYR A 244 23.79 -8.37 -5.72
N PRO A 245 24.59 -7.29 -5.73
CA PRO A 245 24.19 -5.88 -5.70
C PRO A 245 23.65 -5.42 -7.07
N GLN A 246 22.43 -4.94 -7.08
CA GLN A 246 21.72 -4.58 -8.30
C GLN A 246 22.27 -3.30 -8.96
N GLY A 247 22.24 -3.26 -10.29
CA GLY A 247 22.67 -2.10 -11.07
C GLY A 247 21.72 -0.92 -10.98
N ALA A 248 22.26 0.28 -10.85
CA ALA A 248 21.48 1.52 -10.79
C ALA A 248 21.00 1.97 -12.16
N GLY A 249 19.70 2.23 -12.30
CA GLY A 249 19.16 2.95 -13.45
C GLY A 249 19.58 4.42 -13.41
N LYS A 250 20.10 4.93 -14.54
CA LYS A 250 20.66 6.30 -14.62
C LYS A 250 19.99 7.11 -15.72
N SER A 251 19.89 8.42 -15.44
CA SER A 251 19.55 9.41 -16.47
C SER A 251 20.54 9.40 -17.64
N PRO A 252 20.20 10.06 -18.76
CA PRO A 252 21.12 10.17 -19.89
C PRO A 252 22.46 10.83 -19.54
N ASP A 253 22.49 11.74 -18.53
CA ASP A 253 23.69 12.39 -18.01
C ASP A 253 24.45 11.58 -16.93
N GLY A 254 23.92 10.40 -16.55
CA GLY A 254 24.58 9.46 -15.65
C GLY A 254 24.25 9.61 -14.17
N LYS A 255 23.27 10.45 -13.81
CA LYS A 255 22.76 10.57 -12.44
C LYS A 255 21.91 9.35 -12.10
N VAL A 256 22.03 8.83 -10.89
CA VAL A 256 21.17 7.72 -10.40
C VAL A 256 19.73 8.21 -10.31
N GLU A 257 18.84 7.55 -11.02
CA GLU A 257 17.39 7.83 -11.03
C GLU A 257 16.60 6.75 -10.31
N GLN A 258 16.96 5.48 -10.59
CA GLN A 258 16.14 4.33 -10.20
C GLN A 258 17.00 3.21 -9.63
N MET A 259 16.47 2.51 -8.62
CA MET A 259 16.97 1.21 -8.19
C MET A 259 15.85 0.19 -8.25
N ILE A 260 16.17 -1.04 -8.68
CA ILE A 260 15.25 -2.16 -8.62
C ILE A 260 15.39 -2.90 -7.29
N VAL A 261 14.29 -3.42 -6.76
CA VAL A 261 14.26 -4.28 -5.57
C VAL A 261 13.33 -5.46 -5.82
N MET A 262 13.73 -6.65 -5.39
CA MET A 262 12.99 -7.89 -5.55
C MET A 262 12.91 -8.65 -4.23
N SER A 263 11.76 -9.28 -3.96
CA SER A 263 11.60 -10.16 -2.79
C SER A 263 12.32 -11.50 -2.94
N GLY A 264 12.60 -11.92 -4.15
CA GLY A 264 13.35 -13.11 -4.53
C GLY A 264 13.61 -13.09 -6.02
N PHE A 265 14.50 -13.95 -6.48
CA PHE A 265 14.77 -14.13 -7.88
C PHE A 265 14.18 -15.46 -8.36
N TRP A 266 14.14 -15.70 -9.66
CA TRP A 266 13.63 -16.96 -10.19
C TRP A 266 14.63 -18.12 -10.04
N VAL A 267 14.10 -19.32 -10.04
CA VAL A 267 14.88 -20.53 -10.20
C VAL A 267 15.55 -20.47 -11.56
N ASN A 268 16.86 -20.69 -11.52
CA ASN A 268 17.60 -20.81 -12.74
C ASN A 268 17.54 -19.56 -13.61
N GLY A 269 17.86 -18.47 -13.03
CA GLY A 269 18.31 -17.39 -13.88
C GLY A 269 19.40 -17.95 -14.76
N GLY A 270 19.37 -17.81 -16.07
CA GLY A 270 20.42 -18.21 -17.02
C GLY A 270 21.83 -17.77 -16.65
N TYR A 271 22.00 -17.37 -15.45
CA TYR A 271 23.11 -16.67 -14.81
C TYR A 271 23.85 -17.52 -13.77
N GLY A 272 23.45 -18.77 -13.59
CA GLY A 272 24.20 -19.74 -12.76
C GLY A 272 24.06 -19.60 -11.27
N THR A 273 23.18 -18.73 -10.77
CA THR A 273 22.93 -18.56 -9.34
C THR A 273 21.46 -18.74 -9.01
N ASN A 274 21.16 -19.64 -8.07
CA ASN A 274 19.86 -19.69 -7.44
C ASN A 274 19.82 -18.57 -6.38
N ALA A 275 18.84 -17.69 -6.47
CA ALA A 275 18.65 -16.60 -5.54
C ALA A 275 17.15 -16.49 -5.23
N GLY A 276 16.70 -17.26 -4.25
CA GLY A 276 15.33 -17.20 -3.74
C GLY A 276 15.15 -16.11 -2.70
N ARG A 277 14.02 -16.12 -2.03
CA ARG A 277 13.67 -15.17 -0.95
C ARG A 277 14.61 -15.23 0.25
N SER A 278 15.24 -16.41 0.48
CA SER A 278 16.22 -16.62 1.56
C SER A 278 17.65 -16.22 1.18
N PHE A 279 17.89 -15.82 -0.08
CA PHE A 279 19.22 -15.43 -0.53
C PHE A 279 19.69 -14.17 0.18
N HIS A 280 20.87 -14.21 0.81
CA HIS A 280 21.52 -13.05 1.41
C HIS A 280 23.03 -13.28 1.57
N ASN A 281 23.79 -12.22 1.74
CA ASN A 281 25.24 -12.27 1.87
C ASN A 281 25.93 -13.06 0.74
N GLY A 282 25.37 -12.95 -0.49
CA GLY A 282 25.89 -13.64 -1.68
C GLY A 282 25.64 -15.14 -1.72
N LYS A 283 24.77 -15.70 -0.89
CA LYS A 283 24.49 -17.13 -0.79
C LYS A 283 23.01 -17.44 -0.66
N GLN A 284 22.59 -18.48 -1.38
CA GLN A 284 21.36 -19.20 -1.07
C GLN A 284 21.64 -20.10 0.13
N PRO A 285 20.87 -20.01 1.25
CA PRO A 285 21.07 -20.87 2.41
C PRO A 285 21.05 -22.35 2.05
N ASP A 286 21.96 -23.12 2.65
CA ASP A 286 21.97 -24.57 2.53
C ASP A 286 20.91 -25.14 3.48
N ASN A 287 19.67 -25.21 3.00
CA ASN A 287 18.54 -25.67 3.78
C ASN A 287 18.73 -27.13 4.18
N LYS A 288 18.86 -27.38 5.48
CA LYS A 288 19.10 -28.71 6.05
C LYS A 288 17.98 -29.71 5.79
N THR A 289 16.78 -29.24 5.47
CA THR A 289 15.65 -30.05 5.03
C THR A 289 15.63 -30.15 3.52
N LYS A 290 16.63 -30.77 2.94
CA LYS A 290 16.63 -31.13 1.53
C LYS A 290 15.51 -32.14 1.31
N ASN A 291 14.51 -31.77 0.53
CA ASN A 291 13.68 -32.75 -0.11
C ASN A 291 14.45 -33.39 -1.26
N ASP A 292 13.87 -34.35 -1.96
CA ASP A 292 14.50 -35.08 -3.07
C ASP A 292 14.96 -34.17 -4.21
N PHE A 293 14.55 -32.89 -4.21
CA PHE A 293 14.96 -31.87 -5.19
C PHE A 293 16.15 -31.02 -4.74
N GLY A 294 16.70 -31.26 -3.54
CA GLY A 294 17.82 -30.52 -3.02
C GLY A 294 17.51 -29.05 -2.61
N PHE A 295 16.24 -28.68 -2.51
CA PHE A 295 15.79 -27.39 -1.96
C PHE A 295 14.65 -27.59 -0.97
N SER A 296 14.46 -26.63 -0.09
CA SER A 296 13.36 -26.65 0.86
C SER A 296 12.18 -25.84 0.35
N LEU A 297 10.97 -26.36 0.57
CA LEU A 297 9.73 -25.61 0.53
C LEU A 297 9.31 -25.13 1.92
N VAL A 298 10.24 -25.15 2.88
CA VAL A 298 9.98 -24.80 4.28
C VAL A 298 9.87 -23.28 4.42
N ASP A 299 8.84 -22.86 5.07
CA ASP A 299 8.44 -21.46 5.25
C ASP A 299 9.44 -20.62 6.03
N GLU A 300 10.18 -21.23 6.97
CA GLU A 300 11.09 -20.52 7.87
C GLU A 300 12.13 -19.65 7.16
N SER A 301 12.67 -20.11 6.04
CA SER A 301 13.68 -19.35 5.31
C SER A 301 13.04 -18.34 4.34
N SER A 302 11.99 -18.74 3.63
CA SER A 302 11.32 -17.89 2.64
C SER A 302 10.48 -16.78 3.27
N GLY A 303 9.99 -16.98 4.51
CA GLY A 303 9.23 -15.96 5.25
C GLY A 303 10.07 -14.85 5.84
N LYS A 304 11.39 -15.04 6.02
CA LYS A 304 12.28 -14.08 6.68
C LYS A 304 12.53 -12.79 5.89
N GLY A 305 12.34 -12.81 4.57
CA GLY A 305 12.51 -11.63 3.72
C GLY A 305 13.93 -11.13 3.55
N TYR A 306 14.93 -12.01 3.70
CA TYR A 306 16.35 -11.62 3.68
C TYR A 306 16.80 -10.99 2.35
N ALA A 307 16.41 -11.58 1.21
CA ALA A 307 16.76 -11.05 -0.10
C ALA A 307 16.13 -9.66 -0.33
N PHE A 308 14.92 -9.48 0.15
CA PHE A 308 14.18 -8.24 0.03
C PHE A 308 14.79 -7.11 0.84
N GLU A 309 15.16 -7.40 2.09
CA GLU A 309 15.83 -6.45 2.97
C GLU A 309 17.20 -6.04 2.41
N GLU A 310 18.05 -7.02 2.04
CA GLU A 310 19.38 -6.75 1.51
C GLU A 310 19.33 -5.85 0.26
N GLN A 311 18.36 -6.08 -0.63
CA GLN A 311 18.18 -5.25 -1.83
C GLN A 311 17.64 -3.86 -1.51
N PHE A 312 16.72 -3.73 -0.54
CA PHE A 312 16.22 -2.42 -0.11
C PHE A 312 17.31 -1.58 0.58
N ASP A 313 18.05 -2.17 1.50
CA ASP A 313 19.17 -1.49 2.17
C ASP A 313 20.19 -0.96 1.16
N TYR A 314 20.54 -1.80 0.20
CA TYR A 314 21.45 -1.39 -0.86
C TYR A 314 20.86 -0.27 -1.72
N ALA A 315 19.60 -0.40 -2.15
CA ALA A 315 18.92 0.61 -2.95
C ALA A 315 18.85 1.96 -2.22
N ILE A 316 18.48 1.96 -0.93
CA ILE A 316 18.44 3.17 -0.09
C ILE A 316 19.83 3.80 0.01
N SER A 317 20.89 2.99 0.16
CA SER A 317 22.27 3.47 0.25
C SER A 317 22.76 4.18 -1.03
N GLN A 318 22.15 3.90 -2.18
CA GLN A 318 22.46 4.56 -3.47
C GLN A 318 21.72 5.89 -3.65
N ASP A 319 20.81 6.26 -2.74
CA ASP A 319 20.02 7.50 -2.73
C ASP A 319 19.32 7.81 -4.06
N PRO A 320 18.56 6.86 -4.66
CA PRO A 320 17.88 7.10 -5.92
C PRO A 320 16.66 8.02 -5.73
N GLY A 321 16.21 8.66 -6.80
CA GLY A 321 14.93 9.37 -6.81
C GLY A 321 13.72 8.43 -6.80
N MET A 322 13.92 7.17 -7.18
CA MET A 322 12.86 6.17 -7.33
C MET A 322 13.35 4.76 -7.00
N ILE A 323 12.49 3.97 -6.35
CA ILE A 323 12.62 2.52 -6.24
C ILE A 323 11.49 1.86 -7.03
N MET A 324 11.83 0.87 -7.84
CA MET A 324 10.88 -0.02 -8.51
C MET A 324 10.96 -1.40 -7.87
N ILE A 325 9.81 -2.04 -7.62
CA ILE A 325 9.72 -3.32 -6.92
C ILE A 325 9.18 -4.38 -7.89
N THR A 326 9.79 -5.55 -7.94
CA THR A 326 9.31 -6.67 -8.74
C THR A 326 9.04 -7.86 -7.84
N GLY A 327 7.77 -8.27 -7.65
CA GLY A 327 6.52 -7.78 -8.26
C GLY A 327 5.36 -7.90 -7.30
N TRP A 328 4.16 -7.53 -7.77
CA TRP A 328 2.97 -7.61 -6.93
C TRP A 328 2.32 -8.99 -6.98
N ASN A 329 1.91 -9.46 -8.19
CA ASN A 329 0.95 -10.55 -8.35
C ASN A 329 1.25 -11.49 -9.53
N GLU A 330 2.49 -11.93 -9.70
CA GLU A 330 2.87 -12.93 -10.73
C GLU A 330 2.66 -14.36 -10.23
N TRP A 331 1.41 -14.72 -9.98
CA TRP A 331 1.06 -15.95 -9.28
C TRP A 331 1.35 -17.24 -10.02
N TRP A 332 1.49 -17.21 -11.35
CA TRP A 332 1.72 -18.41 -12.14
C TRP A 332 2.72 -18.20 -13.28
N ALA A 333 3.34 -19.28 -13.67
CA ALA A 333 4.16 -19.37 -14.86
C ALA A 333 3.64 -20.44 -15.81
N GLY A 334 3.89 -20.27 -17.10
CA GLY A 334 3.59 -21.31 -18.09
C GLY A 334 4.52 -22.51 -17.94
N ARG A 335 3.96 -23.71 -18.09
CA ARG A 335 4.74 -24.95 -18.18
C ARG A 335 5.34 -25.10 -19.57
N TRP A 336 6.64 -25.27 -19.65
CA TRP A 336 7.36 -25.46 -20.90
C TRP A 336 8.24 -26.70 -20.87
N GLU A 337 8.59 -27.23 -22.05
CA GLU A 337 9.60 -28.26 -22.19
C GLU A 337 10.90 -27.67 -22.75
N ALA A 338 12.01 -27.97 -22.08
CA ALA A 338 13.32 -27.57 -22.55
C ALA A 338 13.74 -28.41 -23.75
N GLY A 339 14.02 -27.75 -24.87
CA GLY A 339 14.74 -28.37 -25.96
C GLY A 339 16.24 -28.53 -25.61
N PRO A 340 16.99 -29.36 -26.37
CA PRO A 340 18.41 -29.60 -26.12
C PRO A 340 19.28 -28.33 -26.12
N ALA A 341 18.80 -27.23 -26.65
CA ALA A 341 19.51 -25.96 -26.74
C ALA A 341 19.25 -25.01 -25.57
N VAL A 342 18.24 -25.27 -24.73
CA VAL A 342 17.91 -24.46 -23.56
C VAL A 342 18.48 -25.18 -22.34
N GLY A 343 19.73 -24.91 -22.02
CA GLY A 343 20.52 -25.58 -20.98
C GLY A 343 20.00 -25.41 -19.54
N GLN A 344 18.70 -25.29 -19.35
CA GLN A 344 18.15 -24.84 -18.08
C GLN A 344 16.86 -25.56 -17.76
N THR A 345 17.02 -26.77 -17.27
CA THR A 345 15.93 -27.56 -16.73
C THR A 345 15.92 -27.45 -15.21
N ILE A 346 14.77 -27.65 -14.60
CA ILE A 346 14.65 -27.83 -13.14
C ILE A 346 15.70 -28.79 -12.61
N ALA A 347 16.03 -29.84 -13.37
CA ALA A 347 17.06 -30.81 -13.04
C ALA A 347 18.46 -30.20 -12.90
N ASN A 348 18.88 -29.33 -13.81
CA ASN A 348 20.18 -28.67 -13.74
C ASN A 348 20.27 -27.76 -12.52
N THR A 349 19.18 -27.07 -12.20
CA THR A 349 19.09 -26.17 -11.05
C THR A 349 19.19 -26.93 -9.73
N TYR A 350 18.50 -28.05 -9.63
CA TYR A 350 18.45 -28.82 -8.37
C TYR A 350 19.43 -30.01 -8.33
N LYS A 351 20.27 -30.19 -9.36
CA LYS A 351 21.23 -31.31 -9.46
C LYS A 351 20.59 -32.68 -9.27
N VAL A 352 19.39 -32.84 -9.80
CA VAL A 352 18.69 -34.13 -9.80
C VAL A 352 19.18 -34.95 -10.97
N THR A 353 19.77 -36.07 -10.70
CA THR A 353 20.53 -36.86 -11.66
C THR A 353 19.70 -37.99 -12.07
N ASP A 354 18.78 -38.45 -12.33
CA ASP A 354 18.38 -39.78 -12.82
C ASP A 354 16.92 -40.00 -13.22
N ASP A 355 16.07 -38.99 -13.42
CA ASP A 355 14.79 -39.28 -13.99
C ASP A 355 14.44 -38.39 -15.18
N ASP A 356 14.46 -38.98 -16.37
CA ASP A 356 14.27 -38.29 -17.65
C ASP A 356 12.89 -37.64 -17.85
N LYS A 357 11.93 -37.89 -16.97
CA LYS A 357 10.52 -37.54 -17.25
C LYS A 357 10.18 -36.10 -16.87
N TRP A 358 10.66 -35.59 -15.75
CA TRP A 358 10.35 -34.25 -15.26
C TRP A 358 11.52 -33.26 -15.45
N THR A 359 12.69 -33.73 -15.76
CA THR A 359 13.88 -32.94 -16.03
C THR A 359 13.76 -32.04 -17.27
N ARG A 360 12.77 -32.26 -18.10
CA ARG A 360 12.50 -31.47 -19.31
C ARG A 360 11.59 -30.27 -19.09
N HIS A 361 10.90 -30.21 -17.96
CA HIS A 361 9.97 -29.13 -17.69
C HIS A 361 10.69 -27.95 -17.03
N TYR A 362 10.31 -26.76 -17.42
CA TYR A 362 10.74 -25.55 -16.74
C TYR A 362 9.58 -24.56 -16.62
N TYR A 363 9.65 -23.73 -15.59
CA TYR A 363 8.72 -22.66 -15.26
C TYR A 363 9.52 -21.38 -15.18
N VAL A 364 9.16 -20.42 -16.02
CA VAL A 364 9.81 -19.11 -16.00
C VAL A 364 9.21 -18.31 -14.85
N ASP A 365 10.02 -17.58 -14.12
CA ASP A 365 9.64 -16.53 -13.16
C ASP A 365 9.09 -17.01 -11.80
N ALA A 366 8.19 -17.96 -11.72
CA ALA A 366 7.58 -18.38 -10.46
C ALA A 366 7.52 -19.91 -10.33
N PHE A 367 8.00 -20.46 -9.23
CA PHE A 367 8.05 -21.92 -9.05
C PHE A 367 7.49 -22.40 -7.71
N ASN A 368 7.87 -21.78 -6.60
CA ASN A 368 7.45 -22.15 -5.24
C ASN A 368 7.62 -20.96 -4.28
N PRO A 369 7.29 -21.06 -2.99
CA PRO A 369 7.44 -19.95 -2.04
C PRO A 369 8.86 -19.36 -1.94
N GLU A 370 9.89 -20.16 -2.14
CA GLU A 370 11.28 -19.68 -2.15
C GLU A 370 11.63 -18.93 -3.42
N PHE A 371 11.18 -19.45 -4.57
CA PHE A 371 11.50 -18.92 -5.90
C PHE A 371 10.26 -18.31 -6.55
N SER A 372 9.85 -17.20 -6.02
CA SER A 372 8.78 -16.31 -6.50
C SER A 372 9.10 -14.89 -6.11
N ARG A 373 8.40 -13.91 -6.69
CA ARG A 373 8.69 -12.48 -6.50
C ARG A 373 7.51 -11.71 -5.91
N ASP A 374 6.36 -12.36 -5.75
CA ASP A 374 5.12 -11.70 -5.42
C ASP A 374 5.07 -11.26 -3.98
N ILE A 375 4.48 -10.08 -3.77
CA ILE A 375 4.35 -9.43 -2.46
C ILE A 375 2.89 -9.42 -2.00
N GLU A 376 1.95 -9.58 -2.92
CA GLU A 376 0.55 -9.79 -2.57
C GLU A 376 0.41 -10.92 -1.54
N PRO A 377 -0.43 -10.78 -0.51
CA PRO A 377 -0.62 -11.80 0.51
C PRO A 377 -0.93 -13.20 -0.04
N VAL A 378 -0.35 -14.23 0.57
CA VAL A 378 -0.42 -15.64 0.15
C VAL A 378 -1.07 -16.52 1.21
N LYS A 379 -1.88 -17.51 0.81
CA LYS A 379 -2.45 -18.47 1.75
C LYS A 379 -1.44 -19.52 2.21
N GLY A 380 -1.32 -19.66 3.52
CA GLY A 380 -0.75 -20.84 4.15
C GLY A 380 0.77 -20.96 4.04
N TYR A 381 1.50 -19.86 3.86
CA TYR A 381 2.95 -19.75 3.94
C TYR A 381 3.31 -18.59 4.85
N TYR A 382 3.82 -17.50 4.29
CA TYR A 382 4.22 -16.30 5.04
C TYR A 382 3.10 -15.22 5.03
N ASN A 383 1.88 -15.60 4.71
CA ASN A 383 0.69 -14.75 4.76
C ASN A 383 0.91 -13.38 4.08
N ASP A 384 0.86 -12.30 4.86
CA ASP A 384 1.05 -10.91 4.44
C ASP A 384 2.40 -10.30 4.86
N ASN A 385 3.34 -11.13 5.32
CA ASN A 385 4.62 -10.67 5.88
C ASN A 385 5.42 -9.79 4.91
N TYR A 386 5.46 -10.16 3.61
CA TYR A 386 6.16 -9.36 2.60
C TYR A 386 5.49 -8.02 2.32
N TYR A 387 4.17 -7.96 2.45
CA TYR A 387 3.43 -6.72 2.30
C TYR A 387 3.81 -5.71 3.40
N TYR A 388 3.87 -6.15 4.66
CA TYR A 388 4.26 -5.27 5.76
C TYR A 388 5.75 -4.93 5.74
N GLN A 389 6.60 -5.87 5.36
CA GLN A 389 8.03 -5.57 5.13
C GLN A 389 8.19 -4.52 4.03
N MET A 390 7.48 -4.64 2.92
CA MET A 390 7.47 -3.63 1.86
C MET A 390 7.02 -2.26 2.38
N ALA A 391 5.93 -2.20 3.13
CA ALA A 391 5.42 -0.95 3.70
C ALA A 391 6.46 -0.29 4.62
N GLN A 392 7.12 -1.07 5.49
CA GLN A 392 8.18 -0.56 6.36
C GLN A 392 9.38 -0.04 5.57
N ASN A 393 9.85 -0.81 4.58
CA ASN A 393 11.00 -0.42 3.76
C ASN A 393 10.70 0.83 2.92
N ILE A 394 9.46 0.99 2.44
CA ILE A 394 9.02 2.21 1.77
C ILE A 394 9.06 3.41 2.73
N ARG A 395 8.64 3.24 3.99
CA ARG A 395 8.72 4.30 5.00
C ARG A 395 10.17 4.69 5.31
N GLN A 396 11.07 3.73 5.45
CA GLN A 396 12.51 4.00 5.61
C GLN A 396 13.07 4.79 4.43
N TYR A 397 12.64 4.47 3.23
CA TYR A 397 13.09 5.15 2.01
C TYR A 397 12.48 6.54 1.85
N LYS A 398 11.16 6.67 1.98
CA LYS A 398 10.42 7.91 1.74
C LYS A 398 10.31 8.80 2.98
N GLY A 399 10.41 8.22 4.17
CA GLY A 399 9.91 8.80 5.41
C GLY A 399 8.41 8.56 5.57
N SER A 400 7.89 8.80 6.76
CA SER A 400 6.46 8.77 7.08
C SER A 400 6.10 9.85 8.06
N ARG A 401 4.84 10.28 8.05
CA ARG A 401 4.32 11.13 9.12
C ARG A 401 4.31 10.37 10.44
N THR A 402 4.47 11.06 11.54
CA THR A 402 4.32 10.50 12.89
C THR A 402 2.86 10.53 13.31
N ALA A 403 2.47 9.66 14.26
CA ALA A 403 1.16 9.77 14.87
C ALA A 403 1.01 11.15 15.54
N LEU A 404 -0.10 11.82 15.25
CA LEU A 404 -0.40 13.10 15.91
C LEU A 404 -0.75 12.85 17.37
N ALA A 405 -0.20 13.66 18.28
CA ALA A 405 -0.61 13.65 19.69
C ALA A 405 -2.10 13.98 19.82
N ALA A 406 -2.76 13.28 20.72
CA ALA A 406 -4.18 13.50 20.99
C ALA A 406 -4.44 14.95 21.47
N PHE A 407 -5.47 15.57 20.95
CA PHE A 407 -5.90 16.93 21.30
C PHE A 407 -7.40 17.02 21.53
N GLY A 408 -7.85 18.14 22.14
CA GLY A 408 -9.26 18.34 22.44
C GLY A 408 -9.85 17.32 23.44
N GLN A 409 -8.97 16.69 24.23
CA GLN A 409 -9.33 15.64 25.18
C GLN A 409 -10.27 16.16 26.26
N ARG A 410 -11.38 15.45 26.48
CA ARG A 410 -12.45 15.89 27.38
C ARG A 410 -13.33 14.73 27.83
N PRO A 411 -14.12 14.92 28.92
CA PRO A 411 -15.19 13.98 29.23
C PRO A 411 -16.24 14.00 28.11
N ILE A 412 -16.73 12.82 27.75
CA ILE A 412 -17.78 12.63 26.74
C ILE A 412 -19.06 12.22 27.49
N ASP A 413 -20.17 12.93 27.26
CA ASP A 413 -21.48 12.53 27.73
C ASP A 413 -22.08 11.53 26.74
N MET A 414 -22.28 10.28 27.19
CA MET A 414 -22.80 9.19 26.36
C MET A 414 -24.21 9.44 25.80
N SER A 415 -24.94 10.45 26.34
CA SER A 415 -26.28 10.86 25.90
C SER A 415 -26.31 12.15 25.07
N ALA A 416 -25.18 12.88 24.99
CA ALA A 416 -25.12 14.14 24.28
C ALA A 416 -25.01 13.96 22.76
N PRO A 417 -25.30 14.99 21.94
CA PRO A 417 -25.16 14.94 20.50
C PRO A 417 -23.73 14.64 20.05
N GLU A 418 -23.62 14.05 18.86
CA GLU A 418 -22.34 13.69 18.19
C GLU A 418 -21.36 14.86 18.11
N SER A 419 -21.85 16.10 17.98
CA SER A 419 -21.03 17.32 17.86
C SER A 419 -20.04 17.55 19.01
N GLN A 420 -20.20 16.88 20.15
CA GLN A 420 -19.20 16.92 21.21
C GLN A 420 -17.85 16.31 20.78
N TRP A 421 -17.87 15.45 19.76
CA TRP A 421 -16.69 14.82 19.19
C TRP A 421 -15.98 15.69 18.14
N ASP A 422 -16.60 16.80 17.70
CA ASP A 422 -16.02 17.65 16.64
C ASP A 422 -14.63 18.20 17.02
N ILE A 423 -14.35 18.36 18.31
CA ILE A 423 -13.12 18.92 18.84
C ILE A 423 -12.05 17.89 19.18
N VAL A 424 -12.47 16.65 19.34
CA VAL A 424 -11.58 15.55 19.71
C VAL A 424 -10.81 15.09 18.48
N GLY A 425 -9.50 14.98 18.62
CA GLY A 425 -8.61 14.51 17.56
C GLY A 425 -7.36 13.84 18.08
N PRO A 426 -6.57 13.29 17.17
CA PRO A 426 -6.73 13.31 15.71
C PRO A 426 -7.96 12.52 15.22
N GLU A 427 -8.37 12.76 13.96
CA GLU A 427 -9.28 11.88 13.25
C GLU A 427 -8.48 10.71 12.68
N TYR A 428 -8.89 9.50 13.04
CA TYR A 428 -8.41 8.27 12.46
C TYR A 428 -9.36 7.88 11.33
N ARG A 429 -8.91 7.92 10.09
CA ARG A 429 -9.77 7.78 8.91
C ARG A 429 -9.59 6.45 8.24
N ASP A 430 -10.67 5.99 7.60
CA ASP A 430 -10.71 4.78 6.81
C ASP A 430 -11.22 5.03 5.39
N TYR A 431 -11.12 4.02 4.54
CA TYR A 431 -11.62 4.03 3.17
C TYR A 431 -13.12 3.70 3.15
N VAL A 432 -13.94 4.65 2.75
CA VAL A 432 -15.38 4.40 2.56
C VAL A 432 -15.63 3.71 1.21
N GLY A 433 -16.42 2.65 1.22
CA GLY A 433 -16.79 1.86 0.05
C GLY A 433 -15.88 0.66 -0.23
N ASP A 434 -15.06 0.25 0.74
CA ASP A 434 -14.23 -0.94 0.63
C ASP A 434 -14.93 -2.22 1.16
N THR A 435 -16.14 -2.06 1.72
CA THR A 435 -17.09 -3.11 2.09
C THR A 435 -17.88 -3.69 0.91
N ALA A 436 -17.55 -3.31 -0.32
CA ALA A 436 -18.27 -3.74 -1.51
C ALA A 436 -18.32 -5.28 -1.63
N ALA A 437 -19.48 -5.81 -2.01
CA ALA A 437 -19.66 -7.24 -2.20
C ALA A 437 -18.83 -7.77 -3.38
N ARG A 438 -18.31 -8.99 -3.23
CA ARG A 438 -17.62 -9.73 -4.30
C ARG A 438 -18.56 -10.76 -4.92
N ASP A 439 -18.58 -10.82 -6.24
CA ASP A 439 -19.28 -11.83 -7.02
C ASP A 439 -18.50 -12.07 -8.32
N SER A 440 -17.51 -12.96 -8.30
CA SER A 440 -16.57 -13.15 -9.41
C SER A 440 -16.17 -14.62 -9.57
N MET A 441 -15.87 -15.00 -10.81
CA MET A 441 -15.34 -16.33 -11.11
C MET A 441 -13.83 -16.35 -11.03
N SER A 442 -13.28 -17.47 -10.56
CA SER A 442 -11.83 -17.70 -10.62
C SER A 442 -11.30 -17.64 -12.05
N TYR A 443 -9.99 -17.42 -12.19
CA TYR A 443 -9.27 -17.47 -13.47
C TYR A 443 -9.65 -18.67 -14.34
N VAL A 444 -9.74 -19.87 -13.75
CA VAL A 444 -10.12 -21.08 -14.48
C VAL A 444 -11.64 -21.25 -14.63
N GLY A 445 -12.45 -20.38 -14.02
CA GLY A 445 -13.90 -20.41 -14.12
C GLY A 445 -14.58 -21.57 -13.38
N GLN A 446 -13.90 -22.22 -12.44
CA GLN A 446 -14.44 -23.35 -11.67
C GLN A 446 -14.85 -22.96 -10.25
N ILE A 447 -14.24 -21.93 -9.69
CA ILE A 447 -14.54 -21.44 -8.33
C ILE A 447 -15.29 -20.13 -8.48
N HIS A 448 -16.43 -20.05 -7.82
CA HIS A 448 -17.21 -18.82 -7.71
C HIS A 448 -16.89 -18.17 -6.35
N TYR A 449 -16.26 -17.03 -6.38
CA TYR A 449 -15.95 -16.25 -5.19
C TYR A 449 -17.09 -15.28 -4.90
N THR A 450 -17.67 -15.39 -3.73
CA THR A 450 -18.67 -14.46 -3.20
C THR A 450 -18.24 -13.97 -1.84
N ASN A 451 -18.44 -12.68 -1.57
CA ASN A 451 -18.26 -12.08 -0.26
C ASN A 451 -19.29 -10.95 -0.10
N ASP A 452 -20.22 -11.14 0.82
CA ASP A 452 -21.25 -10.19 1.19
C ASP A 452 -21.19 -9.82 2.69
N SER A 453 -20.01 -10.00 3.29
CA SER A 453 -19.79 -9.78 4.71
C SER A 453 -19.76 -8.30 5.13
N GLY A 454 -19.49 -7.38 4.20
CA GLY A 454 -19.44 -5.93 4.47
C GLY A 454 -20.80 -5.40 4.89
N ARG A 455 -20.86 -4.61 5.99
CA ARG A 455 -22.11 -3.99 6.46
C ARG A 455 -21.91 -2.60 7.05
N ASN A 456 -21.13 -2.40 8.09
CA ASN A 456 -20.90 -1.11 8.75
C ASN A 456 -19.58 -0.49 8.25
N ASP A 457 -19.66 0.25 7.15
CA ASP A 457 -18.54 0.84 6.42
C ASP A 457 -17.95 2.01 7.22
N PHE A 458 -16.78 1.82 7.84
CA PHE A 458 -16.16 2.80 8.72
C PHE A 458 -15.67 4.02 7.92
N GLU A 459 -15.80 5.20 8.52
CA GLU A 459 -15.35 6.46 7.94
C GLU A 459 -14.31 7.16 8.80
N VAL A 460 -14.60 7.32 10.09
CA VAL A 460 -13.78 8.08 11.05
C VAL A 460 -13.86 7.47 12.43
N CYS A 461 -12.72 7.31 13.07
CA CYS A 461 -12.60 6.94 14.48
C CYS A 461 -11.94 8.05 15.28
N LYS A 462 -12.26 8.14 16.58
CA LYS A 462 -11.68 9.09 17.52
C LYS A 462 -11.53 8.47 18.90
N VAL A 463 -10.61 9.03 19.70
CA VAL A 463 -10.39 8.63 21.08
C VAL A 463 -10.30 9.87 21.95
N SER A 464 -11.03 9.87 23.08
CA SER A 464 -10.93 10.92 24.11
C SER A 464 -10.61 10.31 25.46
N LYS A 465 -9.69 10.92 26.21
CA LYS A 465 -9.30 10.49 27.55
C LYS A 465 -9.47 11.62 28.54
N ASN A 466 -10.13 11.34 29.67
CA ASN A 466 -10.29 12.29 30.76
C ASN A 466 -10.10 11.59 32.11
N GLY A 467 -8.92 11.72 32.70
CA GLY A 467 -8.56 10.95 33.90
C GLY A 467 -8.54 9.44 33.59
N ASN A 468 -9.34 8.65 34.30
CA ASN A 468 -9.51 7.22 34.05
C ASN A 468 -10.60 6.91 33.04
N ASP A 469 -11.42 7.86 32.63
CA ASP A 469 -12.42 7.63 31.59
C ASP A 469 -11.76 7.68 30.22
N LEU A 470 -11.90 6.60 29.46
CA LEU A 470 -11.45 6.46 28.09
C LEU A 470 -12.66 6.25 27.18
N PHE A 471 -12.78 7.05 26.16
CA PHE A 471 -13.90 7.05 25.23
C PHE A 471 -13.41 6.77 23.82
N PHE A 472 -14.03 5.79 23.17
CA PHE A 472 -13.82 5.47 21.78
C PHE A 472 -15.06 5.82 20.96
N TYR A 473 -14.84 6.29 19.76
CA TYR A 473 -15.86 6.64 18.80
C TYR A 473 -15.53 6.05 17.44
N ALA A 474 -16.53 5.52 16.76
CA ALA A 474 -16.44 5.17 15.36
C ALA A 474 -17.71 5.60 14.63
N ARG A 475 -17.55 6.21 13.47
CA ARG A 475 -18.61 6.61 12.56
C ARG A 475 -18.52 5.78 11.29
N CYS A 476 -19.67 5.35 10.80
CA CYS A 476 -19.83 4.66 9.53
C CYS A 476 -20.44 5.58 8.46
N ALA A 477 -20.29 5.21 7.21
CA ALA A 477 -20.85 5.93 6.07
C ALA A 477 -22.38 5.98 6.08
N GLU A 478 -23.02 4.91 6.60
CA GLU A 478 -24.46 4.78 6.73
C GLU A 478 -24.86 4.44 8.19
N ASP A 479 -26.16 4.39 8.48
CA ASP A 479 -26.66 4.04 9.80
C ASP A 479 -26.19 2.66 10.23
N ILE A 480 -25.63 2.56 11.44
CA ILE A 480 -25.10 1.32 11.99
C ILE A 480 -26.21 0.29 12.15
N THR A 481 -25.97 -0.92 11.70
CA THR A 481 -26.89 -2.05 11.79
C THR A 481 -27.22 -2.39 13.26
N SER A 482 -28.34 -3.04 13.50
CA SER A 482 -28.67 -3.56 14.83
C SER A 482 -27.62 -4.55 15.32
N PRO A 483 -27.31 -4.57 16.63
CA PRO A 483 -26.33 -5.52 17.18
C PRO A 483 -26.68 -6.98 16.89
N GLU A 484 -25.75 -7.69 16.26
CA GLU A 484 -25.92 -9.11 15.93
C GLU A 484 -24.59 -9.88 16.07
N GLY A 485 -24.65 -11.06 16.67
CA GLY A 485 -23.47 -11.93 16.82
C GLY A 485 -22.42 -11.39 17.80
N THR A 486 -21.25 -11.99 17.76
CA THR A 486 -20.08 -11.68 18.60
C THR A 486 -19.03 -10.81 17.89
N ASN A 487 -19.17 -10.62 16.59
CA ASN A 487 -18.26 -9.84 15.75
C ASN A 487 -18.88 -8.55 15.18
N TRP A 488 -19.88 -7.98 15.88
CA TRP A 488 -20.50 -6.72 15.52
C TRP A 488 -19.78 -5.55 16.20
N MET A 489 -19.22 -4.64 15.43
CA MET A 489 -18.57 -3.39 15.91
C MET A 489 -17.60 -3.66 17.07
N ASN A 490 -16.70 -4.61 16.90
CA ASN A 490 -15.68 -4.94 17.91
C ASN A 490 -14.55 -3.91 17.89
N LEU A 491 -14.03 -3.61 19.08
CA LEU A 491 -12.86 -2.76 19.28
C LEU A 491 -11.72 -3.59 19.86
N PHE A 492 -10.65 -3.78 19.08
CA PHE A 492 -9.42 -4.44 19.50
C PHE A 492 -8.42 -3.39 20.01
N ILE A 493 -7.73 -3.70 21.10
CA ILE A 493 -6.78 -2.79 21.74
C ILE A 493 -5.50 -3.55 22.10
N ASP A 494 -4.36 -3.01 21.66
CA ASP A 494 -3.02 -3.38 22.08
C ASP A 494 -2.51 -2.29 23.01
N VAL A 495 -2.41 -2.58 24.31
CA VAL A 495 -2.14 -1.56 25.33
C VAL A 495 -0.67 -1.24 25.50
N ASP A 496 0.23 -2.12 25.06
CA ASP A 496 1.68 -2.02 25.24
C ASP A 496 2.46 -1.94 23.90
N CYS A 497 1.76 -1.97 22.77
CA CYS A 497 2.32 -1.92 21.41
C CYS A 497 3.33 -3.06 21.17
N ASN A 498 3.01 -4.28 21.65
CA ASN A 498 3.92 -5.41 21.66
C ASN A 498 3.26 -6.66 21.06
N ALA A 499 3.73 -7.11 19.91
CA ALA A 499 3.24 -8.32 19.26
C ALA A 499 3.36 -9.61 20.11
N GLY A 500 4.25 -9.62 21.09
CA GLY A 500 4.49 -10.77 21.95
C GLY A 500 3.45 -11.00 23.05
N THR A 501 2.47 -10.08 23.18
CA THR A 501 1.40 -10.14 24.18
C THR A 501 0.05 -10.34 23.50
N GLY A 502 -0.92 -10.89 24.21
CA GLY A 502 -2.28 -11.07 23.73
C GLY A 502 -2.38 -11.93 22.46
N TRP A 503 -3.39 -11.67 21.64
CA TRP A 503 -3.60 -12.32 20.35
C TRP A 503 -3.06 -11.42 19.23
N TYR A 504 -1.93 -11.78 18.64
CA TYR A 504 -1.22 -10.95 17.63
C TYR A 504 -0.97 -9.50 18.06
N GLY A 505 -0.66 -9.28 19.37
CA GLY A 505 -0.48 -7.96 19.94
C GLY A 505 -1.73 -7.39 20.64
N TYR A 506 -2.91 -7.82 20.26
CA TYR A 506 -4.13 -7.34 20.92
C TYR A 506 -4.29 -7.96 22.31
N ASP A 507 -4.33 -7.13 23.35
CA ASP A 507 -4.58 -7.56 24.74
C ASP A 507 -6.05 -7.68 25.05
N TYR A 508 -6.87 -6.81 24.44
CA TYR A 508 -8.29 -6.76 24.70
C TYR A 508 -9.13 -6.69 23.43
N VAL A 509 -10.34 -7.23 23.53
CA VAL A 509 -11.44 -6.96 22.60
C VAL A 509 -12.68 -6.55 23.37
N LEU A 510 -13.28 -5.41 22.99
CA LEU A 510 -14.51 -4.88 23.55
C LEU A 510 -15.68 -5.18 22.64
N ASN A 511 -16.88 -5.25 23.23
CA ASN A 511 -18.16 -5.35 22.53
C ASN A 511 -18.46 -6.71 21.88
N ARG A 512 -17.86 -7.80 22.36
CA ARG A 512 -18.23 -9.16 21.90
C ARG A 512 -19.62 -9.59 22.37
N THR A 513 -20.00 -9.21 23.58
CA THR A 513 -21.35 -9.45 24.13
C THR A 513 -21.92 -8.18 24.73
N ARG A 514 -23.23 -8.05 24.77
CA ARG A 514 -23.97 -6.85 25.18
C ARG A 514 -25.11 -7.19 26.09
N ASP A 515 -25.36 -6.29 27.07
CA ASP A 515 -26.52 -6.34 27.97
C ASP A 515 -27.00 -4.91 28.24
N GLY A 516 -28.17 -4.56 27.69
CA GLY A 516 -28.69 -3.19 27.73
C GLY A 516 -27.75 -2.19 27.05
N ASN A 517 -27.24 -1.23 27.84
CA ASN A 517 -26.28 -0.22 27.38
C ASN A 517 -24.83 -0.54 27.77
N THR A 518 -24.55 -1.78 28.15
CA THR A 518 -23.21 -2.22 28.49
C THR A 518 -22.70 -3.31 27.51
N CYS A 519 -21.41 -3.32 27.28
CA CYS A 519 -20.76 -4.34 26.49
C CYS A 519 -19.58 -4.97 27.27
N SER A 520 -19.17 -6.16 26.85
CA SER A 520 -18.08 -6.90 27.49
C SER A 520 -16.71 -6.25 27.23
N VAL A 521 -15.84 -6.31 28.24
CA VAL A 521 -14.39 -6.12 28.11
C VAL A 521 -13.74 -7.49 28.28
N MET A 522 -13.24 -8.04 27.18
CA MET A 522 -12.62 -9.36 27.13
C MET A 522 -11.11 -9.20 27.01
N LYS A 523 -10.36 -9.90 27.86
CA LYS A 523 -8.88 -9.96 27.78
C LYS A 523 -8.47 -11.23 27.07
N PHE A 524 -7.54 -11.13 26.12
CA PHE A 524 -6.91 -12.30 25.52
C PHE A 524 -5.96 -12.97 26.49
N ILE A 525 -5.95 -14.31 26.49
CA ILE A 525 -5.13 -15.12 27.38
C ILE A 525 -4.25 -16.07 26.57
N ASP A 526 -3.08 -16.43 27.14
CA ASP A 526 -2.16 -17.42 26.59
C ASP A 526 -1.65 -17.10 25.16
N ASN A 527 -1.66 -15.83 24.75
CA ASN A 527 -1.31 -15.38 23.39
C ASN A 527 -2.10 -16.12 22.29
N ASP A 528 -3.38 -16.39 22.56
CA ASP A 528 -4.28 -17.12 21.68
C ASP A 528 -5.64 -16.42 21.59
N TRP A 529 -6.50 -16.88 20.69
CA TRP A 529 -7.90 -16.39 20.52
C TRP A 529 -8.83 -16.73 21.70
N GLN A 530 -8.29 -17.15 22.81
CA GLN A 530 -9.05 -17.37 24.03
C GLN A 530 -9.18 -16.08 24.82
N THR A 531 -10.38 -15.83 25.36
CA THR A 531 -10.64 -14.61 26.13
C THR A 531 -11.33 -14.90 27.43
N GLU A 532 -11.05 -14.08 28.45
CA GLU A 532 -11.82 -14.00 29.70
C GLU A 532 -12.45 -12.62 29.85
N GLN A 533 -13.67 -12.57 30.38
CA GLN A 533 -14.32 -11.29 30.68
C GLN A 533 -13.74 -10.71 31.96
N VAL A 534 -13.08 -9.56 31.86
CA VAL A 534 -12.49 -8.86 33.00
C VAL A 534 -13.31 -7.69 33.50
N GLY A 535 -14.31 -7.27 32.72
CA GLY A 535 -15.20 -6.16 33.07
C GLY A 535 -16.27 -5.88 32.03
N SER A 536 -16.84 -4.71 32.15
CA SER A 536 -17.81 -4.17 31.17
C SER A 536 -17.54 -2.70 30.91
N ALA A 537 -17.96 -2.24 29.72
CA ALA A 537 -17.90 -0.87 29.28
C ALA A 537 -19.33 -0.37 28.97
N GLU A 538 -19.57 0.92 29.08
CA GLU A 538 -20.81 1.55 28.60
C GLU A 538 -20.70 1.78 27.09
N TYR A 539 -21.77 1.51 26.33
CA TYR A 539 -21.81 1.82 24.91
C TYR A 539 -23.15 2.44 24.51
N SER A 540 -23.12 3.23 23.44
CA SER A 540 -24.32 3.74 22.80
C SER A 540 -24.16 3.84 21.29
N VAL A 541 -25.26 3.68 20.57
CA VAL A 541 -25.33 3.82 19.10
C VAL A 541 -26.41 4.84 18.77
N SER A 542 -26.10 5.76 17.85
CA SER A 542 -27.06 6.74 17.38
C SER A 542 -26.84 7.03 15.89
N GLY A 543 -27.74 6.55 15.03
CA GLY A 543 -27.61 6.68 13.59
C GLY A 543 -26.29 6.07 13.07
N LYS A 544 -25.39 6.91 12.60
CA LYS A 544 -24.15 6.51 11.95
C LYS A 544 -22.95 6.27 12.89
N TYR A 545 -23.09 6.46 14.19
CA TYR A 545 -21.94 6.34 15.09
C TYR A 545 -22.20 5.47 16.32
N ILE A 546 -21.15 4.85 16.78
CA ILE A 546 -21.03 4.15 18.05
C ILE A 546 -20.01 4.86 18.94
N GLN A 547 -20.26 4.89 20.23
CA GLN A 547 -19.28 5.30 21.22
C GLN A 547 -19.23 4.30 22.37
N ILE A 548 -18.01 4.07 22.91
CA ILE A 548 -17.75 3.16 24.03
C ILE A 548 -16.99 3.93 25.10
N LYS A 549 -17.45 3.84 26.34
CA LYS A 549 -16.75 4.36 27.52
C LYS A 549 -16.24 3.21 28.38
N VAL A 550 -14.95 3.20 28.67
CA VAL A 550 -14.29 2.19 29.52
C VAL A 550 -13.37 2.85 30.53
N ASP A 551 -13.19 2.22 31.69
CA ASP A 551 -12.18 2.64 32.68
C ASP A 551 -10.79 2.25 32.18
N ALA A 552 -9.93 3.24 31.93
CA ALA A 552 -8.56 3.03 31.48
C ALA A 552 -7.72 2.20 32.44
N SER A 553 -8.02 2.25 33.75
CA SER A 553 -7.31 1.45 34.76
C SER A 553 -7.64 -0.04 34.65
N LEU A 554 -8.82 -0.40 34.14
CA LEU A 554 -9.20 -1.80 33.87
C LEU A 554 -8.32 -2.42 32.77
N LEU A 555 -7.94 -1.59 31.78
CA LEU A 555 -7.14 -2.00 30.63
C LEU A 555 -5.62 -1.90 30.89
N GLY A 556 -5.20 -1.14 31.90
CA GLY A 556 -3.78 -0.85 32.15
C GLY A 556 -3.15 0.08 31.11
N ILE A 557 -3.96 0.88 30.41
CA ILE A 557 -3.51 1.76 29.31
C ILE A 557 -2.59 2.88 29.83
N GLY A 558 -1.48 3.08 29.12
CA GLY A 558 -0.51 4.16 29.32
C GLY A 558 -0.84 5.44 28.52
N GLU A 559 0.21 6.10 28.07
CA GLU A 559 0.12 7.30 27.21
C GLU A 559 -0.06 6.95 25.73
N THR A 560 0.39 5.76 25.33
CA THR A 560 0.36 5.25 23.95
C THR A 560 -0.24 3.85 23.94
N PHE A 561 -1.06 3.58 22.95
CA PHE A 561 -1.62 2.26 22.66
C PHE A 561 -2.09 2.19 21.21
N ASP A 562 -2.25 0.97 20.68
CA ASP A 562 -2.77 0.76 19.35
C ASP A 562 -4.21 0.22 19.41
N PHE A 563 -5.01 0.55 18.42
CA PHE A 563 -6.40 0.07 18.38
C PHE A 563 -6.91 -0.12 16.94
N LYS A 564 -7.91 -0.97 16.82
CA LYS A 564 -8.60 -1.28 15.58
C LYS A 564 -10.09 -1.50 15.82
N TRP A 565 -10.91 -0.93 14.97
CA TRP A 565 -12.31 -1.33 14.86
C TRP A 565 -12.49 -2.43 13.82
N ALA A 566 -13.43 -3.34 14.05
CA ALA A 566 -13.77 -4.39 13.09
C ALA A 566 -15.24 -4.75 13.20
N ASP A 567 -15.94 -4.85 12.08
CA ASP A 567 -17.31 -5.29 11.99
C ASP A 567 -17.46 -6.47 11.04
N ASN A 568 -18.17 -7.51 11.49
CA ASN A 568 -18.41 -8.74 10.74
C ASN A 568 -17.13 -9.41 10.17
N SER A 569 -16.02 -9.23 10.84
CA SER A 569 -14.71 -9.74 10.48
C SER A 569 -14.33 -10.94 11.34
N VAL A 570 -13.20 -10.91 12.05
CA VAL A 570 -12.66 -12.04 12.80
C VAL A 570 -13.58 -12.47 13.95
N ASP A 571 -13.94 -13.78 14.00
CA ASP A 571 -14.67 -14.39 15.10
C ASP A 571 -14.17 -15.79 15.49
N ASP A 572 -13.19 -16.32 14.80
CA ASP A 572 -12.62 -17.66 15.00
C ASP A 572 -11.11 -17.66 15.25
N GLY A 573 -10.49 -16.48 15.35
CA GLY A 573 -9.07 -16.34 15.60
C GLY A 573 -8.16 -16.38 14.39
N ASP A 574 -8.72 -16.42 13.18
CA ASP A 574 -7.94 -16.25 11.95
C ASP A 574 -7.76 -14.75 11.65
N ILE A 575 -6.60 -14.22 12.02
CA ILE A 575 -6.27 -12.80 11.85
C ILE A 575 -6.28 -12.34 10.38
N MET A 576 -6.03 -13.27 9.46
CA MET A 576 -6.04 -12.97 8.04
C MET A 576 -7.41 -12.54 7.52
N LYS A 577 -8.50 -12.83 8.26
CA LYS A 577 -9.84 -12.36 7.93
C LYS A 577 -10.01 -10.84 8.01
N PHE A 578 -9.07 -10.13 8.63
CA PHE A 578 -9.04 -8.67 8.54
C PHE A 578 -8.82 -8.15 7.11
N LEU A 579 -8.30 -8.98 6.21
CA LEU A 579 -8.03 -8.59 4.82
C LEU A 579 -9.28 -8.67 3.92
N ASP A 580 -10.22 -9.58 4.23
CA ASP A 580 -11.29 -9.91 3.29
C ASP A 580 -12.70 -9.98 3.89
N MET A 581 -12.85 -10.06 5.21
CA MET A 581 -14.16 -10.22 5.85
C MET A 581 -14.63 -8.96 6.55
N GLY A 582 -15.88 -8.58 6.31
CA GLY A 582 -16.53 -7.44 6.95
C GLY A 582 -15.88 -6.12 6.59
N ASP A 583 -15.67 -5.29 7.61
CA ASP A 583 -14.91 -4.05 7.53
C ASP A 583 -13.96 -3.91 8.72
N THR A 584 -12.82 -3.26 8.50
CA THR A 584 -11.83 -2.97 9.53
C THR A 584 -11.25 -1.57 9.38
N ALA A 585 -11.18 -0.84 10.47
CA ALA A 585 -10.61 0.50 10.52
C ALA A 585 -9.40 0.54 11.50
N PRO A 586 -8.18 0.67 10.97
CA PRO A 586 -7.78 0.77 9.57
C PRO A 586 -7.81 -0.58 8.85
N ASN A 587 -7.69 -0.55 7.51
CA ASN A 587 -7.72 -1.74 6.67
C ASN A 587 -6.64 -2.77 7.01
N ASP A 588 -6.90 -4.03 6.65
CA ASP A 588 -5.99 -5.17 6.80
C ASP A 588 -5.55 -5.35 8.27
N ARG A 589 -4.31 -5.71 8.53
CA ARG A 589 -3.76 -5.86 9.88
C ARG A 589 -3.11 -4.58 10.42
N PHE A 590 -3.29 -3.43 9.78
CA PHE A 590 -2.86 -2.16 10.34
C PHE A 590 -3.70 -1.76 11.56
N ASN A 591 -3.12 -0.94 12.43
CA ASN A 591 -3.75 -0.34 13.60
C ASN A 591 -3.58 1.17 13.58
N TYR A 592 -4.50 1.88 14.22
CA TYR A 592 -4.31 3.27 14.60
C TYR A 592 -3.49 3.35 15.88
N ARG A 593 -2.58 4.32 15.96
CA ARG A 593 -1.85 4.62 17.18
C ARG A 593 -2.41 5.86 17.88
N TYR A 594 -2.93 5.68 19.08
CA TYR A 594 -3.23 6.77 19.99
C TYR A 594 -1.99 7.09 20.82
N THR A 595 -1.68 8.37 20.99
CA THR A 595 -0.64 8.83 21.90
C THR A 595 -0.98 10.22 22.47
N THR A 596 -0.64 10.46 23.73
CA THR A 596 -0.67 11.79 24.34
C THR A 596 0.72 12.41 24.38
N ALA A 597 1.75 11.64 24.06
CA ALA A 597 3.12 12.14 23.98
C ALA A 597 3.25 13.13 22.80
N GLU A 598 3.79 14.31 23.05
CA GLU A 598 4.19 15.22 21.98
C GLU A 598 5.35 14.55 21.22
N THR A 599 5.13 14.24 19.95
CA THR A 599 6.18 13.74 19.08
C THR A 599 7.01 14.92 18.62
N GLU A 600 8.32 14.89 18.86
CA GLU A 600 9.25 15.84 18.21
C GLU A 600 9.21 15.52 16.71
N ILE A 601 8.58 16.41 15.94
CA ILE A 601 8.62 16.34 14.48
C ILE A 601 9.97 16.88 14.05
N GLU A 602 10.73 16.12 13.27
CA GLU A 602 11.90 16.67 12.61
C GLU A 602 11.43 17.76 11.63
N ILE A 603 11.64 19.02 12.02
CA ILE A 603 11.16 20.18 11.27
C ILE A 603 11.92 20.21 9.94
N PRO A 604 11.25 20.16 8.77
CA PRO A 604 11.93 20.30 7.50
C PRO A 604 12.75 21.59 7.46
N SER A 605 13.92 21.55 6.86
CA SER A 605 14.82 22.72 6.75
C SER A 605 14.17 23.92 6.05
N VAL A 606 13.11 23.71 5.30
CA VAL A 606 12.30 24.74 4.66
C VAL A 606 11.32 25.42 5.63
N LEU A 607 11.01 24.78 6.76
CA LEU A 607 10.07 25.29 7.75
C LEU A 607 10.83 26.16 8.77
N SER A 608 10.40 27.38 8.95
CA SER A 608 10.95 28.32 9.94
C SER A 608 9.90 28.72 10.96
N ASP A 609 10.35 29.12 12.17
CA ASP A 609 9.46 29.48 13.27
C ASP A 609 8.53 30.67 12.96
N ASP A 610 8.89 31.51 12.00
CA ASP A 610 8.10 32.68 11.57
C ASP A 610 7.07 32.34 10.48
N MET A 611 7.03 31.09 10.01
CA MET A 611 6.03 30.62 9.08
C MET A 611 4.74 30.23 9.79
N THR A 612 3.64 30.39 9.06
CA THR A 612 2.35 29.74 9.40
C THR A 612 1.92 28.90 8.23
N VAL A 613 1.67 27.61 8.47
CA VAL A 613 1.20 26.67 7.46
C VAL A 613 -0.19 26.18 7.85
N LEU A 614 -1.11 26.33 6.92
CA LEU A 614 -2.54 26.00 7.07
C LEU A 614 -2.97 25.03 5.98
N LYS A 615 -3.79 24.06 6.33
CA LYS A 615 -4.40 23.13 5.35
C LYS A 615 -5.92 23.22 5.39
N ALA A 616 -6.55 23.26 4.22
CA ALA A 616 -8.00 23.22 4.09
C ALA A 616 -8.59 21.97 4.79
N GLY A 617 -9.57 22.20 5.64
CA GLY A 617 -10.26 21.14 6.39
C GLY A 617 -9.46 20.55 7.56
N SER A 618 -8.25 21.05 7.86
CA SER A 618 -7.50 20.65 9.05
C SER A 618 -7.94 21.41 10.29
N TYR A 619 -7.88 20.76 11.44
CA TYR A 619 -8.06 21.38 12.76
C TYR A 619 -6.78 22.06 13.27
N ASN A 620 -5.64 21.68 12.69
CA ASN A 620 -4.31 22.11 13.11
C ASN A 620 -3.65 22.99 12.05
N ALA A 621 -2.76 23.82 12.52
CA ALA A 621 -1.84 24.60 11.73
C ALA A 621 -0.44 24.54 12.35
N PHE A 622 0.60 24.75 11.53
CA PHE A 622 1.92 25.05 12.06
C PHE A 622 2.01 26.57 12.24
N ALA A 623 2.38 27.02 13.43
CA ALA A 623 2.62 28.41 13.73
C ALA A 623 3.53 28.54 14.96
N ASN A 624 4.38 29.57 14.98
CA ASN A 624 5.29 29.85 16.10
C ASN A 624 6.18 28.63 16.45
N GLY A 625 6.70 27.95 15.43
CA GLY A 625 7.63 26.83 15.57
C GLY A 625 7.01 25.50 16.00
N LYS A 626 5.68 25.38 16.04
CA LYS A 626 4.99 24.15 16.47
C LYS A 626 3.63 23.97 15.82
N MET A 627 3.11 22.73 15.87
CA MET A 627 1.72 22.46 15.53
C MET A 627 0.80 23.01 16.62
N VAL A 628 -0.23 23.74 16.22
CA VAL A 628 -1.23 24.33 17.10
C VAL A 628 -2.63 24.04 16.59
N MET A 629 -3.61 24.01 17.50
CA MET A 629 -5.01 23.96 17.10
C MET A 629 -5.46 25.33 16.58
N LEU A 630 -6.38 25.32 15.61
CA LEU A 630 -6.96 26.54 15.05
C LEU A 630 -7.88 27.27 16.03
N ASP A 631 -8.49 26.55 16.95
CA ASP A 631 -9.27 27.10 18.04
C ASP A 631 -9.27 26.16 19.24
N SER A 632 -9.16 26.70 20.44
CA SER A 632 -9.26 25.94 21.69
C SER A 632 -10.66 25.41 21.96
N SER A 633 -11.67 25.91 21.27
CA SER A 633 -13.08 25.53 21.41
C SER A 633 -13.59 24.59 20.31
N SER A 634 -12.74 24.15 19.36
CA SER A 634 -13.14 23.04 18.53
C SER A 634 -13.56 23.21 17.09
N THR A 635 -12.87 24.00 16.30
CA THR A 635 -13.41 24.13 14.97
C THR A 635 -12.40 23.91 13.86
N LYS A 636 -12.92 23.20 12.84
CA LYS A 636 -12.22 23.02 11.57
C LYS A 636 -11.92 24.37 10.96
N ALA A 637 -10.72 24.54 10.45
CA ALA A 637 -10.46 25.59 9.48
C ALA A 637 -11.41 25.34 8.30
N VAL A 638 -12.30 26.28 8.06
CA VAL A 638 -13.19 26.24 6.91
C VAL A 638 -12.51 26.95 5.75
N PHE A 639 -12.32 26.23 4.68
CA PHE A 639 -11.89 26.80 3.43
C PHE A 639 -13.06 26.94 2.48
N ALA A 640 -13.34 28.16 2.06
CA ALA A 640 -14.03 28.35 0.80
C ALA A 640 -12.98 28.18 -0.31
N GLY A 641 -13.18 27.19 -1.15
CA GLY A 641 -12.21 26.54 -2.02
C GLY A 641 -11.53 27.32 -3.12
N ASP A 642 -11.19 28.61 -2.93
CA ASP A 642 -10.41 29.37 -3.91
C ASP A 642 -9.37 30.29 -3.23
N LYS A 643 -8.42 30.78 -4.04
CA LYS A 643 -7.32 31.66 -3.59
C LYS A 643 -7.75 32.91 -2.83
N ASP A 644 -9.01 33.32 -2.97
CA ASP A 644 -9.57 34.53 -2.39
C ASP A 644 -10.39 34.26 -1.11
N GLY A 645 -10.62 32.99 -0.76
CA GLY A 645 -11.56 32.56 0.26
C GLY A 645 -10.97 31.75 1.42
N MET A 646 -9.73 32.00 1.84
CA MET A 646 -9.20 31.33 3.03
C MET A 646 -9.70 31.99 4.29
N TYR A 647 -10.47 31.25 5.07
CA TYR A 647 -11.05 31.68 6.32
C TYR A 647 -10.47 30.86 7.49
N VAL A 648 -10.08 31.54 8.54
CA VAL A 648 -9.65 30.92 9.80
C VAL A 648 -10.43 31.53 10.95
N PRO A 649 -10.51 30.87 12.11
CA PRO A 649 -11.10 31.46 13.31
C PRO A 649 -10.50 32.82 13.61
N LYS A 650 -11.33 33.81 13.90
CA LYS A 650 -10.89 35.20 14.21
C LYS A 650 -9.91 35.24 15.37
N ALA A 651 -10.13 34.42 16.40
CA ALA A 651 -9.21 34.30 17.53
C ALA A 651 -7.82 33.79 17.09
N PHE A 652 -7.80 32.75 16.22
CA PHE A 652 -6.54 32.22 15.70
C PHE A 652 -5.75 33.28 14.89
N ALA A 653 -6.43 34.03 14.02
CA ALA A 653 -5.80 35.10 13.26
C ALA A 653 -5.19 36.18 14.17
N ALA A 654 -5.90 36.56 15.24
CA ALA A 654 -5.45 37.61 16.17
C ALA A 654 -4.37 37.12 17.13
N GLU A 655 -4.57 35.97 17.78
CA GLU A 655 -3.76 35.54 18.93
C GLU A 655 -2.56 34.69 18.50
N VAL A 656 -2.69 33.90 17.44
CA VAL A 656 -1.65 32.99 16.99
C VAL A 656 -0.84 33.58 15.84
N ILE A 657 -1.51 34.08 14.80
CA ILE A 657 -0.83 34.69 13.66
C ILE A 657 -0.40 36.15 13.98
N GLY A 658 -1.07 36.80 14.93
CA GLY A 658 -0.79 38.19 15.34
C GLY A 658 -1.31 39.24 14.35
N LEU A 659 -2.39 38.96 13.66
CA LEU A 659 -3.02 39.86 12.69
C LEU A 659 -3.96 40.84 13.38
N ASP A 660 -3.97 42.10 12.93
CA ASP A 660 -5.01 43.07 13.34
C ASP A 660 -6.34 42.70 12.64
N VAL A 661 -7.22 42.09 13.38
CA VAL A 661 -8.54 41.63 12.90
C VAL A 661 -9.62 42.70 13.00
N GLY A 662 -9.39 43.82 13.66
CA GLY A 662 -10.23 45.02 13.79
C GLY A 662 -11.72 44.84 13.41
N GLU A 663 -12.20 45.69 12.48
CA GLU A 663 -13.56 45.59 11.91
C GLU A 663 -13.66 44.66 10.68
N SER A 664 -12.81 43.63 10.63
CA SER A 664 -12.80 42.67 9.51
C SER A 664 -14.17 42.03 9.30
N LYS A 665 -14.53 41.80 8.04
CA LYS A 665 -15.73 41.09 7.69
C LYS A 665 -15.69 39.67 8.27
N VAL A 666 -16.66 39.35 9.10
CA VAL A 666 -16.77 38.09 9.81
C VAL A 666 -17.74 37.15 9.08
N PHE A 667 -17.35 35.91 8.93
CA PHE A 667 -18.23 34.81 8.52
C PHE A 667 -18.46 33.89 9.73
N ASN A 668 -19.71 33.80 10.20
CA ASN A 668 -20.03 32.91 11.33
C ASN A 668 -20.35 31.50 10.83
N HIS A 669 -19.66 30.49 11.37
CA HIS A 669 -19.86 29.10 11.06
C HIS A 669 -19.89 28.29 12.36
N TYR A 670 -21.01 27.64 12.65
CA TYR A 670 -21.27 26.92 13.92
C TYR A 670 -20.96 27.71 15.19
N GLY A 671 -21.27 29.00 15.18
CA GLY A 671 -21.08 29.88 16.35
C GLY A 671 -19.70 30.47 16.49
N ILE A 672 -18.78 30.19 15.57
CA ILE A 672 -17.43 30.75 15.55
C ILE A 672 -17.29 31.77 14.42
N ASP A 673 -16.66 32.87 14.76
CA ASP A 673 -16.39 33.95 13.82
C ASP A 673 -15.08 33.65 13.06
N TYR A 674 -15.17 33.57 11.74
CA TYR A 674 -14.06 33.42 10.81
C TYR A 674 -13.77 34.73 10.10
N VAL A 675 -12.48 34.92 9.79
CA VAL A 675 -11.98 36.07 8.99
C VAL A 675 -11.21 35.58 7.78
N ASN A 676 -11.26 36.30 6.70
CA ASN A 676 -10.45 36.04 5.50
C ASN A 676 -9.03 36.52 5.74
N ILE A 677 -8.08 35.59 5.90
CA ILE A 677 -6.69 35.94 6.19
C ILE A 677 -5.98 36.57 4.99
N ALA A 678 -6.38 36.26 3.75
CA ALA A 678 -5.77 36.86 2.58
C ALA A 678 -6.00 38.38 2.51
N GLU A 679 -7.15 38.85 3.00
CA GLU A 679 -7.44 40.29 3.11
C GLU A 679 -6.58 40.96 4.23
N LEU A 680 -6.47 40.27 5.36
CA LEU A 680 -5.71 40.78 6.51
C LEU A 680 -4.19 40.86 6.22
N LEU A 681 -3.68 39.87 5.51
CA LEU A 681 -2.24 39.78 5.20
C LEU A 681 -1.76 40.84 4.20
N LYS A 682 -2.65 41.48 3.44
CA LYS A 682 -2.31 42.57 2.53
C LYS A 682 -1.65 43.77 3.26
N SER A 683 -1.89 43.90 4.56
CA SER A 683 -1.39 45.04 5.36
C SER A 683 -0.15 44.71 6.22
N CYS A 684 0.28 43.46 6.34
CA CYS A 684 1.34 43.07 7.30
C CYS A 684 2.68 42.67 6.70
N GLY A 685 2.85 42.85 5.38
CA GLY A 685 4.16 42.61 4.72
C GLY A 685 4.57 41.15 4.62
N LYS A 686 3.66 40.21 4.91
CA LYS A 686 3.87 38.79 4.74
C LYS A 686 3.42 38.35 3.34
N THR A 687 4.12 37.38 2.79
CA THR A 687 3.78 36.71 1.53
C THR A 687 2.91 35.49 1.81
N VAL A 688 1.91 35.29 0.97
CA VAL A 688 1.04 34.13 1.03
C VAL A 688 1.27 33.29 -0.22
N THR A 689 1.67 32.05 -0.03
CA THR A 689 1.84 31.09 -1.13
C THR A 689 0.75 30.03 -0.99
N TYR A 690 0.08 29.73 -2.12
CA TYR A 690 -1.01 28.75 -2.19
C TYR A 690 -0.59 27.58 -3.07
N SER A 691 -0.86 26.35 -2.61
CA SER A 691 -0.79 25.14 -3.42
C SER A 691 -1.91 24.21 -2.99
N GLU A 692 -2.80 23.86 -3.92
CA GLU A 692 -3.96 22.98 -3.67
C GLU A 692 -4.76 23.40 -2.42
N SER A 693 -4.66 22.60 -1.35
CA SER A 693 -5.33 22.86 -0.07
C SER A 693 -4.41 23.51 0.96
N LEU A 694 -3.12 23.72 0.64
CA LEU A 694 -2.13 24.26 1.57
C LEU A 694 -1.92 25.75 1.37
N VAL A 695 -1.75 26.45 2.48
CA VAL A 695 -1.40 27.87 2.50
C VAL A 695 -0.22 28.09 3.42
N VAL A 696 0.79 28.74 2.91
CA VAL A 696 1.96 29.14 3.67
C VAL A 696 2.03 30.65 3.73
N ILE A 697 2.10 31.17 4.95
CA ILE A 697 2.35 32.56 5.26
C ILE A 697 3.81 32.67 5.70
N ALA A 698 4.60 33.39 4.95
CA ALA A 698 6.05 33.53 5.19
C ALA A 698 6.53 34.93 4.84
N ASN A 699 7.81 35.24 5.12
CA ASN A 699 8.43 36.51 4.71
C ASN A 699 8.72 36.56 3.21
N GLU A 700 8.89 35.40 2.57
CA GLU A 700 9.18 35.24 1.14
C GLU A 700 8.24 34.21 0.50
N THR A 701 8.17 34.22 -0.83
CA THR A 701 7.39 33.21 -1.58
C THR A 701 8.04 31.84 -1.46
N VAL A 702 7.26 30.85 -1.06
CA VAL A 702 7.70 29.46 -0.93
C VAL A 702 7.61 28.76 -2.29
N SER A 703 8.63 27.99 -2.65
CA SER A 703 8.65 27.27 -3.92
C SER A 703 7.61 26.12 -3.95
N GLU A 704 7.23 25.69 -5.14
CA GLU A 704 6.25 24.62 -5.32
C GLU A 704 6.73 23.28 -4.70
N ASN A 705 8.03 22.99 -4.79
CA ASN A 705 8.65 21.83 -4.15
C ASN A 705 8.64 21.93 -2.62
N ASP A 706 8.91 23.13 -2.09
CA ASP A 706 8.86 23.36 -0.64
C ASP A 706 7.43 23.27 -0.11
N MET A 707 6.44 23.77 -0.86
CA MET A 707 5.01 23.60 -0.53
C MET A 707 4.62 22.14 -0.42
N LEU A 708 5.10 21.30 -1.35
CA LEU A 708 4.85 19.84 -1.31
C LEU A 708 5.54 19.19 -0.12
N THR A 709 6.77 19.60 0.20
CA THR A 709 7.52 19.13 1.37
C THR A 709 6.79 19.47 2.66
N LEU A 710 6.32 20.73 2.80
CA LEU A 710 5.54 21.17 3.96
C LEU A 710 4.20 20.41 4.08
N TYR A 711 3.51 20.19 2.96
CA TYR A 711 2.27 19.42 2.97
C TYR A 711 2.48 18.02 3.53
N ARG A 712 3.51 17.33 3.07
CA ARG A 712 3.83 15.96 3.49
C ARG A 712 4.32 15.84 4.92
N ALA A 713 5.06 16.86 5.38
CA ALA A 713 5.62 16.86 6.74
C ALA A 713 4.59 17.20 7.82
N LEU A 714 3.57 18.02 7.51
CA LEU A 714 2.65 18.55 8.50
C LEU A 714 1.25 17.98 8.42
N TYR A 715 0.86 17.45 7.27
CA TYR A 715 -0.47 16.97 6.93
C TYR A 715 -0.45 15.68 6.11
#